data_2f72aabf81f4b3949ab65ec1e80fcabe
#
_entry.id   2f72aabf81f4b3949ab65ec1e80fcabe
#
_cell.length_a   1.000
_cell.length_b   1.000
_cell.length_c   1.000
_cell.angle_alpha   90.00
_cell.angle_beta   90.00
_cell.angle_gamma   90.00
#
_symmetry.space_group_name_H-M   'P 1'
#
loop_
_entity.id
_entity.type
_entity.pdbx_description
1 polymer ?
#
loop_
_entity_poly.entity_id
_entity_poly.type
_entity_poly.pdbx_seq_one_letter_code
_entity_poly.pdbx_strand_id
1 'polypeptide(L)'
;MSENELSLKVLEAYTRDVGRGVARIDYDSMDTLNASTGDVVEIKGKRRTVAKCLPLYPSDEGKGIIRIDGLGRNNSGIAIGDSVTVKKIKATAAEKIVVAPLEAIPPIDERYLADALESVPLIKGDNVMVPYFGGRLTFQIVGVSPNADAVLVTQKTVFHIAEKGEALRGVPQVSYEDIGGLTDEIKKVREMIELPLRHPEIFEKLGIEAPKGVLLYGPPGTGKTLLAKAVANESNAHFISISGPEIMSKFYGESEARLREIFKEAREKAPSIVFIDEIDSIAPKREEVTGEVERRVVSQMLSLMDGLEARGKVIVISATNRPNAIDPALRRPGRFDREIEIKVPDKKGRRDILNIHTRNMPLADDVDLKKISGVSHGYVGADLEYLCKEAAMKCLRRLLPEINLDEEKLSNETLDKLIVNGDDYKKALIEVTPSGMREVYIENPDVKWTDVGGLSETKQELQEAVEWPMKYPTLYDKLGHKMPDGILLHGASGTGKTMLAKAVATESEANFVSVRGPELLSKWVGESERGIREIFRRARQSSPCVVFFDEIDSIAPIRGGGIDTQVTERVVSQLLTELDGMQDMHGVVVLAATNRADMIDPALLRPGRFDKIIQIPLPDKESRKKILEINCGADAMYEIQEEYRKKEKEILGSKTEKELSSSDKIALEKLREDCEKAMEEAMVIPYEKDPNSPDYVNFGKLAEDTDKFTGADVAAIANTAVSFVIHEHLDKYSMTGIHAKKDSTPEEDREAEAKQDKEIAKIEKSAENAKVTMKHFEDAAKKVREQKDLKISQKVELSAFR
;
A
#
# COMPACT_ATOMS: atom_id res chain seq x y z
N MET A 1 13.34 32.39 -37.99
CA MET A 1 12.14 31.70 -37.48
C MET A 1 10.99 32.22 -38.32
N SER A 2 10.23 31.36 -39.00
CA SER A 2 8.99 31.75 -39.68
C SER A 2 7.99 32.24 -38.64
N GLU A 3 7.15 33.19 -38.95
CA GLU A 3 6.22 33.88 -37.99
C GLU A 3 5.28 32.96 -37.19
N ASN A 4 5.34 31.63 -37.34
CA ASN A 4 4.44 30.66 -36.73
C ASN A 4 5.14 29.46 -36.08
N GLU A 5 6.40 29.61 -35.65
CA GLU A 5 7.14 28.51 -34.98
C GLU A 5 7.63 28.99 -33.61
N LEU A 6 7.40 28.19 -32.57
CA LEU A 6 7.79 28.49 -31.19
C LEU A 6 8.67 27.37 -30.62
N SER A 7 9.72 27.76 -29.89
CA SER A 7 10.58 26.79 -29.17
C SER A 7 10.15 26.69 -27.72
N LEU A 8 9.81 25.46 -27.26
CA LEU A 8 9.33 25.17 -25.93
C LEU A 8 10.17 24.06 -25.28
N LYS A 9 10.30 24.10 -23.97
CA LYS A 9 11.00 23.09 -23.20
C LYS A 9 10.08 21.92 -22.84
N VAL A 10 10.52 20.69 -23.08
CA VAL A 10 9.70 19.47 -22.89
C VAL A 10 9.67 19.04 -21.43
N LEU A 11 8.46 18.78 -20.92
CA LEU A 11 8.21 18.14 -19.63
C LEU A 11 7.28 16.93 -19.79
N GLU A 12 7.19 16.15 -18.73
CA GLU A 12 6.30 14.98 -18.63
C GLU A 12 4.82 15.36 -18.75
N ALA A 13 4.03 14.53 -19.43
CA ALA A 13 2.58 14.70 -19.48
C ALA A 13 1.93 14.49 -18.11
N TYR A 14 0.76 15.08 -17.91
CA TYR A 14 -0.07 14.72 -16.78
C TYR A 14 -0.61 13.29 -16.97
N THR A 15 -0.74 12.57 -15.88
CA THR A 15 -1.18 11.16 -15.88
C THR A 15 -2.44 10.90 -16.71
N ARG A 16 -3.37 11.86 -16.76
CA ARG A 16 -4.63 11.76 -17.52
C ARG A 16 -4.47 11.87 -19.03
N ASP A 17 -3.38 12.46 -19.52
CA ASP A 17 -3.16 12.75 -20.93
C ASP A 17 -2.34 11.69 -21.66
N VAL A 18 -1.75 10.74 -20.89
CA VAL A 18 -0.88 9.69 -21.43
C VAL A 18 -1.64 8.74 -22.36
N GLY A 19 -1.10 8.51 -23.55
CA GLY A 19 -1.68 7.64 -24.58
C GLY A 19 -2.82 8.25 -25.40
N ARG A 20 -3.13 9.54 -25.19
CA ARG A 20 -4.22 10.24 -25.89
C ARG A 20 -3.77 11.12 -27.05
N GLY A 21 -2.48 11.15 -27.38
CA GLY A 21 -1.92 12.01 -28.42
C GLY A 21 -2.12 13.50 -28.15
N VAL A 22 -1.96 13.93 -26.89
CA VAL A 22 -2.17 15.30 -26.42
C VAL A 22 -0.84 15.96 -26.09
N ALA A 23 -0.71 17.23 -26.49
CA ALA A 23 0.35 18.13 -26.06
C ALA A 23 -0.25 19.34 -25.37
N ARG A 24 0.23 19.67 -24.16
CA ARG A 24 -0.25 20.86 -23.44
C ARG A 24 0.78 21.96 -23.50
N ILE A 25 0.34 23.16 -23.87
CA ILE A 25 1.13 24.38 -23.91
C ILE A 25 0.37 25.52 -23.21
N ASP A 26 1.08 26.58 -22.82
CA ASP A 26 0.44 27.74 -22.18
C ASP A 26 -0.40 28.57 -23.19
N TYR A 27 -1.33 29.38 -22.67
CA TYR A 27 -2.21 30.20 -23.50
C TYR A 27 -1.44 31.20 -24.35
N ASP A 28 -0.39 31.82 -23.81
CA ASP A 28 0.44 32.80 -24.57
C ASP A 28 1.13 32.11 -25.75
N SER A 29 1.58 30.88 -25.57
CA SER A 29 2.16 30.07 -26.66
C SER A 29 1.11 29.64 -27.66
N MET A 30 -0.12 29.32 -27.21
CA MET A 30 -1.24 29.02 -28.14
C MET A 30 -1.60 30.22 -28.99
N ASP A 31 -1.68 31.41 -28.41
CA ASP A 31 -1.96 32.65 -29.13
C ASP A 31 -0.84 32.98 -30.14
N THR A 32 0.42 32.83 -29.75
CA THR A 32 1.55 33.03 -30.67
C THR A 32 1.51 32.09 -31.87
N LEU A 33 1.05 30.84 -31.66
CA LEU A 33 0.90 29.84 -32.71
C LEU A 33 -0.44 29.99 -33.50
N ASN A 34 -1.30 30.92 -33.11
CA ASN A 34 -2.70 31.02 -33.59
C ASN A 34 -3.44 29.65 -33.47
N ALA A 35 -3.19 28.90 -32.38
CA ALA A 35 -3.78 27.60 -32.12
C ALA A 35 -4.89 27.69 -31.08
N SER A 36 -6.01 27.05 -31.34
CA SER A 36 -7.15 26.92 -30.41
C SER A 36 -7.11 25.57 -29.74
N THR A 37 -7.81 25.46 -28.61
CA THR A 37 -7.97 24.17 -27.90
C THR A 37 -8.56 23.11 -28.82
N GLY A 38 -7.84 22.01 -29.02
CA GLY A 38 -8.24 20.91 -29.89
C GLY A 38 -7.60 20.94 -31.29
N ASP A 39 -6.90 22.02 -31.67
CA ASP A 39 -6.13 22.07 -32.91
C ASP A 39 -4.95 21.09 -32.88
N VAL A 40 -4.48 20.69 -34.06
CA VAL A 40 -3.32 19.80 -34.19
C VAL A 40 -2.05 20.61 -34.33
N VAL A 41 -1.06 20.27 -33.54
CA VAL A 41 0.27 20.86 -33.58
C VAL A 41 1.32 19.82 -33.98
N GLU A 42 2.23 20.23 -34.83
CA GLU A 42 3.45 19.50 -35.17
C GLU A 42 4.51 19.76 -34.10
N ILE A 43 5.14 18.73 -33.64
CA ILE A 43 6.24 18.76 -32.67
C ILE A 43 7.48 18.24 -33.39
N LYS A 44 8.44 19.11 -33.57
CA LYS A 44 9.68 18.81 -34.30
C LYS A 44 10.86 18.76 -33.35
N GLY A 45 11.31 17.54 -33.09
CA GLY A 45 12.59 17.24 -32.41
C GLY A 45 13.60 16.71 -33.42
N LYS A 46 14.21 15.54 -33.08
CA LYS A 46 15.06 14.77 -34.04
C LYS A 46 14.19 14.14 -35.15
N ARG A 47 12.97 13.82 -34.84
CA ARG A 47 11.91 13.37 -35.74
C ARG A 47 10.71 14.32 -35.59
N ARG A 48 9.72 14.20 -36.45
CA ARG A 48 8.49 14.94 -36.32
C ARG A 48 7.36 14.05 -35.88
N THR A 49 6.49 14.55 -35.02
CA THR A 49 5.24 13.91 -34.62
C THR A 49 4.16 14.95 -34.46
N VAL A 50 2.92 14.53 -34.25
CA VAL A 50 1.77 15.40 -34.09
C VAL A 50 1.01 15.09 -32.82
N ALA A 51 0.39 16.12 -32.25
CA ALA A 51 -0.44 15.97 -31.08
C ALA A 51 -1.60 16.99 -31.09
N LYS A 52 -2.64 16.70 -30.31
CA LYS A 52 -3.76 17.61 -30.09
C LYS A 52 -3.36 18.64 -29.03
N CYS A 53 -3.51 19.92 -29.35
CA CYS A 53 -3.16 21.01 -28.47
C CYS A 53 -4.21 21.22 -27.40
N LEU A 54 -3.80 21.23 -26.12
CA LEU A 54 -4.63 21.59 -24.97
C LEU A 54 -3.88 22.62 -24.09
N PRO A 55 -4.59 23.43 -23.30
CA PRO A 55 -3.95 24.37 -22.37
C PRO A 55 -3.30 23.65 -21.18
N LEU A 56 -2.23 24.24 -20.65
CA LEU A 56 -1.62 23.84 -19.39
C LEU A 56 -2.57 24.08 -18.20
N TYR A 57 -2.33 23.42 -17.09
CA TYR A 57 -3.00 23.79 -15.83
C TYR A 57 -2.39 25.09 -15.25
N PRO A 58 -3.15 25.86 -14.47
CA PRO A 58 -2.73 27.18 -13.97
C PRO A 58 -1.40 27.18 -13.20
N SER A 59 -1.03 26.03 -12.59
CA SER A 59 0.23 25.86 -11.88
C SER A 59 1.49 25.90 -12.76
N ASP A 60 1.32 25.69 -14.05
CA ASP A 60 2.42 25.57 -15.02
C ASP A 60 2.38 26.65 -16.11
N GLU A 61 1.43 27.56 -16.06
CA GLU A 61 1.32 28.67 -17.01
C GLU A 61 2.51 29.63 -16.96
N GLY A 62 2.88 30.19 -18.10
CA GLY A 62 3.94 31.20 -18.21
C GLY A 62 5.37 30.67 -18.10
N LYS A 63 5.55 29.33 -18.06
CA LYS A 63 6.87 28.72 -17.94
C LYS A 63 7.56 28.41 -19.27
N GLY A 64 6.91 28.65 -20.40
CA GLY A 64 7.45 28.34 -21.75
C GLY A 64 7.72 26.84 -21.95
N ILE A 65 6.82 26.00 -21.47
CA ILE A 65 6.97 24.53 -21.48
C ILE A 65 5.90 23.87 -22.34
N ILE A 66 6.22 22.68 -22.82
CA ILE A 66 5.28 21.77 -23.45
C ILE A 66 5.29 20.43 -22.70
N ARG A 67 4.09 19.92 -22.37
CA ARG A 67 3.93 18.62 -21.73
C ARG A 67 3.47 17.59 -22.75
N ILE A 68 4.28 16.55 -22.94
CA ILE A 68 4.09 15.49 -23.91
C ILE A 68 4.35 14.15 -23.22
N ASP A 69 3.56 13.13 -23.55
CA ASP A 69 3.72 11.77 -23.01
C ASP A 69 4.98 11.07 -23.55
N GLY A 70 5.36 9.97 -22.92
CA GLY A 70 6.54 9.20 -23.29
C GLY A 70 6.50 8.67 -24.73
N LEU A 71 5.30 8.34 -25.22
CA LEU A 71 5.10 7.89 -26.60
C LEU A 71 5.36 9.00 -27.60
N GLY A 72 4.80 10.19 -27.37
CA GLY A 72 5.04 11.39 -28.19
C GLY A 72 6.50 11.83 -28.16
N ARG A 73 7.18 11.74 -26.99
CA ARG A 73 8.61 12.00 -26.89
C ARG A 73 9.43 10.99 -27.70
N ASN A 74 9.08 9.72 -27.64
CA ASN A 74 9.75 8.66 -28.41
C ASN A 74 9.53 8.86 -29.91
N ASN A 75 8.31 9.18 -30.36
CA ASN A 75 8.01 9.47 -31.77
C ASN A 75 8.80 10.67 -32.29
N SER A 76 8.95 11.72 -31.49
CA SER A 76 9.72 12.92 -31.86
C SER A 76 11.23 12.79 -31.61
N GLY A 77 11.66 11.73 -30.94
CA GLY A 77 13.10 11.45 -30.63
C GLY A 77 13.68 12.51 -29.68
N ILE A 78 12.90 12.96 -28.70
CA ILE A 78 13.27 13.97 -27.71
C ILE A 78 13.14 13.42 -26.29
N ALA A 79 13.78 14.10 -25.36
CA ALA A 79 13.71 13.77 -23.94
C ALA A 79 13.15 14.93 -23.11
N ILE A 80 12.89 14.62 -21.85
CA ILE A 80 12.48 15.60 -20.87
C ILE A 80 13.63 16.59 -20.67
N GLY A 81 13.30 17.89 -20.78
CA GLY A 81 14.28 18.98 -20.69
C GLY A 81 14.84 19.47 -22.02
N ASP A 82 14.66 18.72 -23.12
CA ASP A 82 15.04 19.16 -24.45
C ASP A 82 14.12 20.32 -24.93
N SER A 83 14.61 21.11 -25.89
CA SER A 83 13.81 22.13 -26.56
C SER A 83 13.27 21.60 -27.88
N VAL A 84 12.01 21.85 -28.15
CA VAL A 84 11.32 21.42 -29.38
C VAL A 84 10.72 22.60 -30.09
N THR A 85 10.64 22.51 -31.40
CA THR A 85 9.91 23.49 -32.22
C THR A 85 8.48 23.02 -32.43
N VAL A 86 7.52 23.85 -32.06
CA VAL A 86 6.09 23.59 -32.21
C VAL A 86 5.49 24.50 -33.29
N LYS A 87 4.61 23.94 -34.12
CA LYS A 87 3.92 24.65 -35.18
C LYS A 87 2.52 24.12 -35.35
N LYS A 88 1.54 25.01 -35.60
CA LYS A 88 0.18 24.61 -35.97
C LYS A 88 0.15 24.00 -37.36
N ILE A 89 -0.51 22.84 -37.51
CA ILE A 89 -0.78 22.21 -38.81
C ILE A 89 -2.26 21.84 -38.95
N LYS A 90 -2.69 21.69 -40.23
CA LYS A 90 -4.05 21.21 -40.55
C LYS A 90 -4.00 19.68 -40.68
N ALA A 91 -4.82 18.99 -39.93
CA ALA A 91 -5.04 17.55 -40.10
C ALA A 91 -6.26 17.30 -41.00
N THR A 92 -6.18 16.28 -41.83
CA THR A 92 -7.30 15.80 -42.68
C THR A 92 -7.88 14.53 -42.06
N ALA A 93 -9.19 14.28 -42.27
CA ALA A 93 -9.79 13.05 -41.78
C ALA A 93 -9.14 11.83 -42.48
N ALA A 94 -8.78 10.84 -41.71
CA ALA A 94 -8.20 9.60 -42.23
C ALA A 94 -9.30 8.71 -42.84
N GLU A 95 -9.08 8.24 -44.05
CA GLU A 95 -9.95 7.24 -44.72
C GLU A 95 -9.44 5.84 -44.41
N LYS A 96 -8.12 5.62 -44.56
CA LYS A 96 -7.48 4.32 -44.36
C LYS A 96 -6.14 4.47 -43.66
N ILE A 97 -5.89 3.63 -42.63
CA ILE A 97 -4.62 3.59 -41.91
C ILE A 97 -4.12 2.13 -41.90
N VAL A 98 -2.85 1.95 -42.26
CA VAL A 98 -2.17 0.66 -42.19
C VAL A 98 -1.27 0.68 -40.96
N VAL A 99 -1.50 -0.23 -40.03
CA VAL A 99 -0.74 -0.41 -38.80
C VAL A 99 -0.03 -1.74 -38.77
N ALA A 100 1.14 -1.78 -38.17
CA ALA A 100 1.88 -3.00 -37.94
C ALA A 100 2.15 -3.19 -36.45
N PRO A 101 1.84 -4.34 -35.88
CA PRO A 101 2.12 -4.64 -34.48
C PRO A 101 3.63 -4.74 -34.23
N LEU A 102 4.09 -4.19 -33.12
CA LEU A 102 5.48 -4.28 -32.67
C LEU A 102 5.74 -5.56 -31.87
N GLU A 103 4.69 -6.18 -31.34
CA GLU A 103 4.72 -7.42 -30.55
C GLU A 103 3.72 -8.42 -31.14
N ALA A 104 3.81 -9.69 -30.70
CA ALA A 104 2.79 -10.69 -31.06
C ALA A 104 1.45 -10.32 -30.44
N ILE A 105 0.44 -10.10 -31.25
CA ILE A 105 -0.89 -9.67 -30.83
C ILE A 105 -1.90 -10.83 -30.93
N PRO A 106 -2.89 -10.89 -30.02
CA PRO A 106 -4.07 -11.73 -30.23
C PRO A 106 -4.90 -11.21 -31.42
N PRO A 107 -5.79 -12.02 -32.00
CA PRO A 107 -6.69 -11.54 -33.05
C PRO A 107 -7.55 -10.37 -32.53
N ILE A 108 -7.43 -9.20 -33.18
CA ILE A 108 -8.12 -7.97 -32.83
C ILE A 108 -9.03 -7.56 -33.99
N ASP A 109 -10.23 -7.11 -33.67
CA ASP A 109 -11.13 -6.51 -34.64
C ASP A 109 -10.60 -5.12 -35.07
N GLU A 110 -10.42 -4.89 -36.36
CA GLU A 110 -9.94 -3.62 -36.93
C GLU A 110 -10.82 -2.42 -36.51
N ARG A 111 -12.10 -2.63 -36.24
CA ARG A 111 -13.03 -1.60 -35.75
C ARG A 111 -12.69 -1.11 -34.36
N TYR A 112 -12.20 -2.00 -33.50
CA TYR A 112 -11.76 -1.61 -32.16
C TYR A 112 -10.62 -0.58 -32.18
N LEU A 113 -9.72 -0.66 -33.17
CA LEU A 113 -8.65 0.30 -33.35
C LEU A 113 -9.20 1.70 -33.72
N ALA A 114 -10.26 1.76 -34.52
CA ALA A 114 -10.90 3.02 -34.87
C ALA A 114 -11.56 3.70 -33.68
N ASP A 115 -12.23 2.94 -32.83
CA ASP A 115 -12.88 3.45 -31.62
C ASP A 115 -11.84 3.87 -30.57
N ALA A 116 -10.81 3.07 -30.35
CA ALA A 116 -9.78 3.34 -29.33
C ALA A 116 -8.88 4.53 -29.69
N LEU A 117 -8.69 4.82 -30.98
CA LEU A 117 -7.86 5.93 -31.48
C LEU A 117 -8.71 7.10 -32.01
N GLU A 118 -10.01 7.14 -31.75
CA GLU A 118 -10.86 8.22 -32.21
C GLU A 118 -10.34 9.60 -31.81
N SER A 119 -10.33 10.53 -32.72
CA SER A 119 -9.83 11.89 -32.51
C SER A 119 -8.32 12.02 -32.20
N VAL A 120 -7.52 10.99 -32.39
CA VAL A 120 -6.05 11.05 -32.25
C VAL A 120 -5.44 11.47 -33.58
N PRO A 121 -4.59 12.51 -33.62
CA PRO A 121 -3.85 12.87 -34.80
C PRO A 121 -2.64 11.96 -35.00
N LEU A 122 -2.38 11.53 -36.24
CA LEU A 122 -1.36 10.57 -36.61
C LEU A 122 -0.56 10.99 -37.83
N ILE A 123 0.70 10.57 -37.88
CA ILE A 123 1.54 10.64 -39.08
C ILE A 123 2.18 9.27 -39.37
N LYS A 124 2.60 9.09 -40.59
CA LYS A 124 3.34 7.88 -40.97
C LYS A 124 4.66 7.78 -40.22
N GLY A 125 4.93 6.63 -39.64
CA GLY A 125 6.15 6.32 -38.86
C GLY A 125 5.98 6.47 -37.35
N ASP A 126 4.88 7.05 -36.86
CA ASP A 126 4.58 7.16 -35.44
C ASP A 126 4.17 5.81 -34.86
N ASN A 127 4.51 5.61 -33.61
CA ASN A 127 3.97 4.54 -32.79
C ASN A 127 2.72 5.02 -32.09
N VAL A 128 1.71 4.17 -31.99
CA VAL A 128 0.46 4.41 -31.28
C VAL A 128 0.18 3.31 -30.29
N MET A 129 -0.40 3.66 -29.17
CA MET A 129 -0.72 2.73 -28.10
C MET A 129 -2.24 2.60 -27.99
N VAL A 130 -2.70 1.36 -27.98
CA VAL A 130 -4.12 1.03 -27.87
C VAL A 130 -4.34 0.21 -26.60
N PRO A 131 -5.23 0.62 -25.70
CA PRO A 131 -5.58 -0.18 -24.51
C PRO A 131 -6.28 -1.47 -24.98
N TYR A 132 -5.94 -2.61 -24.41
CA TYR A 132 -6.54 -3.89 -24.75
C TYR A 132 -6.54 -4.84 -23.55
N PHE A 133 -7.71 -5.25 -23.08
CA PHE A 133 -7.93 -6.20 -21.95
C PHE A 133 -7.00 -6.01 -20.75
N GLY A 134 -6.92 -4.78 -20.21
CA GLY A 134 -6.07 -4.46 -19.06
C GLY A 134 -4.58 -4.32 -19.36
N GLY A 135 -4.18 -4.47 -20.63
CA GLY A 135 -2.83 -4.21 -21.15
C GLY A 135 -2.84 -3.09 -22.18
N ARG A 136 -1.70 -2.94 -22.86
CA ARG A 136 -1.51 -1.98 -23.96
C ARG A 136 -0.84 -2.69 -25.10
N LEU A 137 -1.34 -2.44 -26.29
CA LEU A 137 -0.73 -2.93 -27.53
C LEU A 137 -0.17 -1.74 -28.30
N THR A 138 1.04 -1.89 -28.81
CA THR A 138 1.69 -0.83 -29.56
C THR A 138 1.76 -1.19 -31.03
N PHE A 139 1.33 -0.27 -31.86
CA PHE A 139 1.35 -0.38 -33.32
C PHE A 139 2.17 0.74 -33.92
N GLN A 140 2.87 0.43 -35.00
CA GLN A 140 3.52 1.43 -35.84
C GLN A 140 2.63 1.78 -37.03
N ILE A 141 2.50 3.07 -37.33
CA ILE A 141 1.78 3.56 -38.50
C ILE A 141 2.66 3.40 -39.73
N VAL A 142 2.34 2.43 -40.56
CA VAL A 142 3.09 2.11 -41.79
C VAL A 142 2.61 2.96 -42.96
N GLY A 143 1.32 3.24 -43.02
CA GLY A 143 0.71 4.02 -44.08
C GLY A 143 -0.54 4.75 -43.68
N VAL A 144 -0.78 5.93 -44.25
CA VAL A 144 -1.95 6.76 -44.04
C VAL A 144 -2.57 7.19 -45.39
N SER A 145 -3.89 7.23 -45.49
CA SER A 145 -4.62 7.71 -46.64
C SER A 145 -5.73 8.68 -46.17
N PRO A 146 -5.85 9.89 -46.74
CA PRO A 146 -5.02 10.49 -47.78
C PRO A 146 -3.58 10.76 -47.29
N ASN A 147 -2.64 10.86 -48.27
CA ASN A 147 -1.24 11.18 -47.94
C ASN A 147 -1.13 12.69 -47.65
N ALA A 148 -1.37 13.04 -46.37
CA ALA A 148 -1.34 14.38 -45.83
C ALA A 148 -0.25 14.50 -44.74
N ASP A 149 0.11 15.76 -44.40
CA ASP A 149 1.09 16.03 -43.33
C ASP A 149 0.67 15.50 -41.97
N ALA A 150 -0.62 15.44 -41.68
CA ALA A 150 -1.22 14.79 -40.54
C ALA A 150 -2.63 14.31 -40.87
N VAL A 151 -3.04 13.17 -40.28
CA VAL A 151 -4.39 12.65 -40.42
C VAL A 151 -5.05 12.55 -39.04
N LEU A 152 -6.36 12.77 -38.97
CA LEU A 152 -7.15 12.64 -37.76
C LEU A 152 -8.02 11.37 -37.86
N VAL A 153 -7.96 10.49 -36.90
CA VAL A 153 -8.80 9.28 -36.84
C VAL A 153 -10.23 9.66 -36.56
N THR A 154 -11.14 9.08 -37.32
CA THR A 154 -12.60 9.27 -37.22
C THR A 154 -13.27 7.91 -37.16
N GLN A 155 -14.52 7.82 -36.74
CA GLN A 155 -15.30 6.57 -36.68
C GLN A 155 -15.44 5.89 -38.07
N LYS A 156 -15.19 6.62 -39.18
CA LYS A 156 -15.22 6.08 -40.55
C LYS A 156 -13.86 5.59 -41.03
N THR A 157 -12.82 5.76 -40.23
CA THR A 157 -11.45 5.35 -40.59
C THR A 157 -11.34 3.84 -40.60
N VAL A 158 -10.84 3.26 -41.68
CA VAL A 158 -10.62 1.83 -41.83
C VAL A 158 -9.16 1.51 -41.47
N PHE A 159 -8.97 0.66 -40.49
CA PHE A 159 -7.65 0.15 -40.14
C PHE A 159 -7.36 -1.16 -40.88
N HIS A 160 -6.10 -1.34 -41.27
CA HIS A 160 -5.58 -2.62 -41.76
C HIS A 160 -4.33 -2.99 -40.96
N ILE A 161 -4.30 -4.22 -40.46
CA ILE A 161 -3.17 -4.76 -39.71
C ILE A 161 -2.24 -5.48 -40.67
N ALA A 162 -1.03 -4.95 -40.86
CA ALA A 162 0.04 -5.59 -41.66
C ALA A 162 0.75 -6.69 -40.83
N GLU A 163 1.24 -7.73 -41.52
CA GLU A 163 1.83 -8.91 -40.86
C GLU A 163 3.10 -8.63 -40.04
N LYS A 164 3.91 -7.59 -40.36
CA LYS A 164 5.08 -7.16 -39.56
C LYS A 164 5.45 -5.71 -39.83
N GLY A 165 5.71 -4.95 -38.74
CA GLY A 165 6.39 -3.66 -38.75
C GLY A 165 7.89 -3.81 -38.58
N GLU A 166 8.67 -2.77 -38.90
CA GLU A 166 10.06 -2.65 -38.44
C GLU A 166 10.08 -2.43 -36.93
N ALA A 167 10.25 -3.51 -36.17
CA ALA A 167 10.35 -3.45 -34.72
C ALA A 167 11.56 -2.59 -34.32
N LEU A 168 11.36 -1.61 -33.45
CA LEU A 168 12.41 -1.04 -32.62
C LEU A 168 12.84 -2.14 -31.63
N ARG A 169 13.68 -3.08 -32.10
CA ARG A 169 14.14 -4.23 -31.32
C ARG A 169 14.98 -3.74 -30.16
N GLY A 170 14.56 -4.03 -28.93
CA GLY A 170 15.38 -3.92 -27.73
C GLY A 170 15.17 -2.69 -26.86
N VAL A 171 14.16 -1.83 -27.10
CA VAL A 171 13.82 -0.74 -26.18
C VAL A 171 12.46 -1.04 -25.52
N PRO A 172 12.41 -1.16 -24.17
CA PRO A 172 11.17 -1.40 -23.45
C PRO A 172 10.20 -0.22 -23.61
N GLN A 173 8.89 -0.47 -23.71
CA GLN A 173 7.89 0.59 -23.91
C GLN A 173 7.28 1.10 -22.60
N VAL A 174 8.07 1.21 -21.56
CA VAL A 174 7.67 1.72 -20.24
C VAL A 174 8.24 3.12 -20.09
N SER A 175 7.40 4.10 -19.74
CA SER A 175 7.82 5.48 -19.47
C SER A 175 7.82 5.79 -17.98
N TYR A 176 8.40 6.93 -17.59
CA TYR A 176 8.35 7.36 -16.18
C TYR A 176 6.92 7.64 -15.70
N GLU A 177 6.01 8.01 -16.60
CA GLU A 177 4.60 8.22 -16.28
C GLU A 177 3.85 6.93 -15.87
N ASP A 178 4.44 5.78 -16.12
CA ASP A 178 3.92 4.47 -15.70
C ASP A 178 4.44 4.04 -14.32
N ILE A 179 5.23 4.90 -13.67
CA ILE A 179 5.80 4.66 -12.35
C ILE A 179 5.22 5.66 -11.35
N GLY A 180 4.55 5.17 -10.32
CA GLY A 180 4.00 5.98 -9.24
C GLY A 180 4.86 5.91 -7.97
N GLY A 181 4.90 7.02 -7.22
CA GLY A 181 5.46 7.06 -5.87
C GLY A 181 6.98 7.00 -5.74
N LEU A 182 7.73 7.08 -6.84
CA LEU A 182 9.21 7.01 -6.85
C LEU A 182 9.84 8.30 -7.40
N THR A 183 9.27 9.45 -7.11
CA THR A 183 9.69 10.73 -7.71
C THR A 183 11.15 11.08 -7.43
N ASP A 184 11.64 10.85 -6.22
CA ASP A 184 13.01 11.18 -5.83
C ASP A 184 14.01 10.12 -6.31
N GLU A 185 13.61 8.85 -6.32
CA GLU A 185 14.40 7.75 -6.88
C GLU A 185 14.57 7.93 -8.40
N ILE A 186 13.52 8.32 -9.12
CA ILE A 186 13.58 8.65 -10.55
C ILE A 186 14.57 9.79 -10.79
N LYS A 187 14.55 10.86 -10.00
CA LYS A 187 15.53 11.97 -10.13
C LYS A 187 16.97 11.47 -9.97
N LYS A 188 17.25 10.68 -8.92
CA LYS A 188 18.57 10.10 -8.68
C LYS A 188 19.00 9.20 -9.84
N VAL A 189 18.11 8.35 -10.35
CA VAL A 189 18.40 7.45 -11.46
C VAL A 189 18.67 8.24 -12.75
N ARG A 190 17.92 9.30 -13.02
CA ARG A 190 18.15 10.19 -14.17
C ARG A 190 19.53 10.84 -14.11
N GLU A 191 19.93 11.35 -12.94
CA GLU A 191 21.25 11.98 -12.75
C GLU A 191 22.39 10.95 -12.89
N MET A 192 22.20 9.72 -12.42
CA MET A 192 23.27 8.71 -12.37
C MET A 192 23.37 7.85 -13.64
N ILE A 193 22.29 7.71 -14.41
CA ILE A 193 22.23 6.81 -15.56
C ILE A 193 21.93 7.57 -16.85
N GLU A 194 20.83 8.33 -16.89
CA GLU A 194 20.39 9.00 -18.10
C GLU A 194 21.37 10.10 -18.53
N LEU A 195 21.79 10.93 -17.58
CA LEU A 195 22.69 12.04 -17.86
C LEU A 195 24.07 11.59 -18.41
N PRO A 196 24.76 10.58 -17.83
CA PRO A 196 26.03 10.09 -18.38
C PRO A 196 25.88 9.46 -19.76
N LEU A 197 24.79 8.76 -20.05
CA LEU A 197 24.55 8.15 -21.35
C LEU A 197 24.27 9.18 -22.45
N ARG A 198 23.61 10.29 -22.11
CA ARG A 198 23.23 11.34 -23.06
C ARG A 198 24.30 12.43 -23.23
N HIS A 199 24.91 12.82 -22.12
CA HIS A 199 25.82 13.98 -22.03
C HIS A 199 27.14 13.60 -21.33
N PRO A 200 27.92 12.66 -21.87
CA PRO A 200 29.20 12.26 -21.27
C PRO A 200 30.20 13.44 -21.19
N GLU A 201 30.06 14.43 -22.06
CA GLU A 201 30.89 15.64 -22.08
C GLU A 201 30.79 16.47 -20.78
N ILE A 202 29.70 16.40 -20.04
CA ILE A 202 29.55 17.10 -18.77
C ILE A 202 30.50 16.49 -17.73
N PHE A 203 30.52 15.15 -17.68
CA PHE A 203 31.36 14.40 -16.74
C PHE A 203 32.82 14.56 -17.06
N GLU A 204 33.20 14.55 -18.33
CA GLU A 204 34.59 14.84 -18.78
C GLU A 204 35.04 16.25 -18.38
N LYS A 205 34.16 17.26 -18.57
CA LYS A 205 34.47 18.66 -18.19
C LYS A 205 34.61 18.87 -16.70
N LEU A 206 33.84 18.09 -15.88
CA LEU A 206 33.93 18.15 -14.42
C LEU A 206 35.08 17.29 -13.87
N GLY A 207 35.71 16.44 -14.70
CA GLY A 207 36.79 15.55 -14.28
C GLY A 207 36.31 14.41 -13.37
N ILE A 208 35.00 14.05 -13.45
CA ILE A 208 34.41 12.96 -12.67
C ILE A 208 34.06 11.76 -13.56
N GLU A 209 34.26 10.56 -13.03
CA GLU A 209 33.93 9.34 -13.76
C GLU A 209 32.41 9.07 -13.64
N ALA A 210 31.81 8.70 -14.78
CA ALA A 210 30.41 8.23 -14.78
C ALA A 210 30.31 6.90 -14.03
N PRO A 211 29.23 6.66 -13.27
CA PRO A 211 29.04 5.39 -12.57
C PRO A 211 28.90 4.24 -13.57
N LYS A 212 29.63 3.13 -13.31
CA LYS A 212 29.60 1.93 -14.13
C LYS A 212 28.42 1.02 -13.80
N GLY A 213 28.00 1.04 -12.56
CA GLY A 213 26.93 0.20 -12.07
C GLY A 213 26.08 0.87 -11.00
N VAL A 214 24.78 0.58 -11.04
CA VAL A 214 23.79 1.02 -10.06
C VAL A 214 23.06 -0.20 -9.49
N LEU A 215 23.03 -0.30 -8.17
CA LEU A 215 22.31 -1.36 -7.46
C LEU A 215 20.98 -0.81 -6.94
N LEU A 216 19.88 -1.35 -7.43
CA LEU A 216 18.52 -1.10 -6.93
C LEU A 216 18.19 -2.17 -5.89
N TYR A 217 17.84 -1.77 -4.68
CA TYR A 217 17.47 -2.73 -3.65
C TYR A 217 16.21 -2.29 -2.89
N GLY A 218 15.47 -3.25 -2.36
CA GLY A 218 14.24 -3.00 -1.62
C GLY A 218 13.30 -4.20 -1.65
N PRO A 219 12.11 -4.12 -1.02
CA PRO A 219 11.13 -5.20 -0.99
C PRO A 219 10.70 -5.66 -2.39
N PRO A 220 10.27 -6.93 -2.55
CA PRO A 220 9.74 -7.41 -3.82
C PRO A 220 8.47 -6.62 -4.20
N GLY A 221 8.20 -6.48 -5.51
CA GLY A 221 7.00 -5.80 -6.01
C GLY A 221 7.01 -4.26 -5.92
N THR A 222 8.13 -3.63 -5.52
CA THR A 222 8.26 -2.15 -5.43
C THR A 222 8.60 -1.46 -6.76
N GLY A 223 8.70 -2.20 -7.88
CA GLY A 223 8.90 -1.63 -9.21
C GLY A 223 10.35 -1.48 -9.67
N LYS A 224 11.34 -2.16 -9.06
CA LYS A 224 12.76 -2.12 -9.43
C LYS A 224 13.00 -2.42 -10.91
N THR A 225 12.43 -3.51 -11.41
CA THR A 225 12.53 -3.92 -12.82
C THR A 225 11.82 -2.94 -13.76
N LEU A 226 10.68 -2.39 -13.32
CA LEU A 226 9.91 -1.39 -14.06
C LEU A 226 10.70 -0.10 -14.22
N LEU A 227 11.36 0.36 -13.16
CA LEU A 227 12.23 1.55 -13.16
C LEU A 227 13.40 1.39 -14.14
N ALA A 228 14.07 0.24 -14.13
CA ALA A 228 15.17 -0.03 -15.06
C ALA A 228 14.71 0.01 -16.52
N LYS A 229 13.54 -0.55 -16.83
CA LYS A 229 12.94 -0.51 -18.17
C LYS A 229 12.60 0.91 -18.60
N ALA A 230 12.01 1.72 -17.71
CA ALA A 230 11.65 3.11 -18.00
C ALA A 230 12.90 3.95 -18.30
N VAL A 231 13.95 3.79 -17.50
CA VAL A 231 15.24 4.48 -17.74
C VAL A 231 15.82 4.14 -19.11
N ALA A 232 15.79 2.89 -19.51
CA ALA A 232 16.29 2.45 -20.81
C ALA A 232 15.48 3.05 -21.96
N ASN A 233 14.16 3.09 -21.83
CA ASN A 233 13.28 3.69 -22.82
C ASN A 233 13.55 5.21 -22.96
N GLU A 234 13.60 5.93 -21.85
CA GLU A 234 13.81 7.38 -21.85
C GLU A 234 15.22 7.79 -22.31
N SER A 235 16.24 6.96 -22.06
CA SER A 235 17.61 7.18 -22.55
C SER A 235 17.85 6.72 -23.98
N ASN A 236 16.87 6.09 -24.65
CA ASN A 236 17.03 5.45 -25.95
C ASN A 236 18.22 4.46 -26.00
N ALA A 237 18.49 3.80 -24.88
CA ALA A 237 19.57 2.83 -24.77
C ALA A 237 19.06 1.42 -25.09
N HIS A 238 19.92 0.62 -25.72
CA HIS A 238 19.64 -0.79 -25.93
C HIS A 238 19.55 -1.51 -24.58
N PHE A 239 18.45 -2.21 -24.32
CA PHE A 239 18.16 -2.85 -23.03
C PHE A 239 18.33 -4.36 -23.12
N ILE A 240 19.24 -4.90 -22.31
CA ILE A 240 19.46 -6.35 -22.18
C ILE A 240 19.06 -6.73 -20.76
N SER A 241 17.98 -7.50 -20.63
CA SER A 241 17.51 -7.99 -19.32
C SER A 241 17.92 -9.43 -19.11
N ILE A 242 18.40 -9.72 -17.92
CA ILE A 242 18.88 -11.02 -17.50
C ILE A 242 18.31 -11.33 -16.13
N SER A 243 17.73 -12.50 -15.98
CA SER A 243 17.34 -13.03 -14.68
C SER A 243 18.50 -13.85 -14.09
N GLY A 244 18.78 -13.65 -12.79
CA GLY A 244 19.83 -14.36 -12.10
C GLY A 244 19.79 -15.87 -12.29
N PRO A 245 18.65 -16.54 -12.03
CA PRO A 245 18.50 -17.97 -12.21
C PRO A 245 18.74 -18.47 -13.65
N GLU A 246 18.49 -17.65 -14.68
CA GLU A 246 18.70 -18.03 -16.08
C GLU A 246 20.17 -18.18 -16.46
N ILE A 247 21.08 -17.51 -15.75
CA ILE A 247 22.52 -17.61 -15.97
C ILE A 247 23.08 -18.89 -15.35
N MET A 248 22.46 -19.35 -14.25
CA MET A 248 22.96 -20.49 -13.49
C MET A 248 22.60 -21.79 -14.19
N SER A 249 23.40 -22.17 -15.18
CA SER A 249 23.30 -23.46 -15.88
C SER A 249 23.95 -24.61 -15.08
N LYS A 250 23.39 -25.79 -15.21
CA LYS A 250 23.99 -27.04 -14.65
C LYS A 250 25.30 -27.46 -15.35
N PHE A 251 25.58 -26.91 -16.53
CA PHE A 251 26.76 -27.26 -17.31
C PHE A 251 27.95 -26.36 -17.01
N TYR A 252 29.10 -26.99 -16.88
CA TYR A 252 30.36 -26.34 -16.50
C TYR A 252 30.83 -25.34 -17.58
N GLY A 253 31.03 -24.07 -17.21
CA GLY A 253 31.54 -23.02 -18.10
C GLY A 253 30.50 -22.28 -18.96
N GLU A 254 29.26 -22.77 -19.09
CA GLU A 254 28.21 -22.08 -19.88
C GLU A 254 27.81 -20.75 -19.27
N SER A 255 27.67 -20.68 -17.95
CA SER A 255 27.28 -19.46 -17.23
C SER A 255 28.28 -18.32 -17.47
N GLU A 256 29.57 -18.61 -17.41
CA GLU A 256 30.63 -17.63 -17.64
C GLU A 256 30.71 -17.19 -19.13
N ALA A 257 30.48 -18.13 -20.06
CA ALA A 257 30.43 -17.84 -21.50
C ALA A 257 29.24 -16.93 -21.82
N ARG A 258 28.07 -17.22 -21.23
CA ARG A 258 26.85 -16.44 -21.44
C ARG A 258 27.01 -15.01 -20.93
N LEU A 259 27.60 -14.80 -19.73
CA LEU A 259 27.92 -13.47 -19.24
C LEU A 259 28.83 -12.69 -20.18
N ARG A 260 29.93 -13.32 -20.70
CA ARG A 260 30.83 -12.70 -21.67
C ARG A 260 30.12 -12.30 -22.95
N GLU A 261 29.23 -13.13 -23.46
CA GLU A 261 28.46 -12.85 -24.68
C GLU A 261 27.55 -11.62 -24.48
N ILE A 262 26.85 -11.55 -23.37
CA ILE A 262 25.94 -10.43 -23.01
C ILE A 262 26.71 -9.10 -22.90
N PHE A 263 27.83 -9.08 -22.19
CA PHE A 263 28.65 -7.88 -22.08
C PHE A 263 29.29 -7.49 -23.42
N LYS A 264 29.57 -8.44 -24.28
CA LYS A 264 30.06 -8.20 -25.66
C LYS A 264 28.94 -7.56 -26.50
N GLU A 265 27.74 -8.15 -26.49
CA GLU A 265 26.57 -7.59 -27.16
C GLU A 265 26.28 -6.15 -26.70
N ALA A 266 26.34 -5.89 -25.36
CA ALA A 266 26.12 -4.57 -24.80
C ALA A 266 27.11 -3.53 -25.32
N ARG A 267 28.38 -3.92 -25.51
CA ARG A 267 29.42 -3.02 -26.08
C ARG A 267 29.19 -2.77 -27.57
N GLU A 268 28.80 -3.79 -28.32
CA GLU A 268 28.56 -3.66 -29.77
C GLU A 268 27.33 -2.78 -30.08
N LYS A 269 26.34 -2.79 -29.22
CA LYS A 269 25.08 -2.03 -29.37
C LYS A 269 25.02 -0.79 -28.49
N ALA A 270 26.16 -0.22 -28.09
CA ALA A 270 26.20 0.97 -27.25
C ALA A 270 25.55 2.20 -27.93
N PRO A 271 24.81 3.09 -27.20
CA PRO A 271 24.59 3.08 -25.75
C PRO A 271 23.63 1.97 -25.27
N SER A 272 24.01 1.26 -24.20
CA SER A 272 23.27 0.10 -23.72
C SER A 272 23.19 0.03 -22.19
N ILE A 273 22.11 -0.57 -21.72
CA ILE A 273 21.88 -0.87 -20.30
C ILE A 273 21.75 -2.38 -20.15
N VAL A 274 22.61 -2.97 -19.31
CA VAL A 274 22.50 -4.37 -18.90
C VAL A 274 21.78 -4.40 -17.56
N PHE A 275 20.59 -4.98 -17.53
CA PHE A 275 19.80 -5.14 -16.32
C PHE A 275 19.92 -6.59 -15.82
N ILE A 276 20.32 -6.73 -14.55
CA ILE A 276 20.46 -8.02 -13.89
C ILE A 276 19.48 -8.08 -12.73
N ASP A 277 18.44 -8.87 -12.89
CA ASP A 277 17.49 -9.10 -11.82
C ASP A 277 17.94 -10.23 -10.89
N GLU A 278 17.60 -10.14 -9.62
CA GLU A 278 17.98 -11.12 -8.59
C GLU A 278 19.49 -11.42 -8.57
N ILE A 279 20.32 -10.36 -8.55
CA ILE A 279 21.77 -10.51 -8.58
C ILE A 279 22.32 -11.34 -7.41
N ASP A 280 21.62 -11.40 -6.29
CA ASP A 280 21.94 -12.24 -5.14
C ASP A 280 21.95 -13.74 -5.46
N SER A 281 21.24 -14.18 -6.49
CA SER A 281 21.30 -15.56 -6.98
C SER A 281 22.59 -15.87 -7.77
N ILE A 282 23.18 -14.84 -8.43
CA ILE A 282 24.42 -15.01 -9.23
C ILE A 282 25.66 -14.76 -8.39
N ALA A 283 25.58 -13.79 -7.48
CA ALA A 283 26.72 -13.27 -6.74
C ALA A 283 26.50 -13.26 -5.22
N PRO A 284 26.18 -14.41 -4.61
CA PRO A 284 26.03 -14.53 -3.16
C PRO A 284 27.38 -14.33 -2.43
N LYS A 285 27.33 -14.06 -1.13
CA LYS A 285 28.54 -13.94 -0.28
C LYS A 285 29.35 -15.23 -0.33
N ARG A 286 30.67 -15.08 -0.42
CA ARG A 286 31.61 -16.21 -0.49
C ARG A 286 31.54 -17.17 0.69
N GLU A 287 31.10 -16.68 1.86
CA GLU A 287 30.95 -17.44 3.10
C GLU A 287 29.70 -18.36 3.06
N GLU A 288 28.70 -18.00 2.28
CA GLU A 288 27.45 -18.74 2.14
C GLU A 288 27.46 -19.76 0.98
N VAL A 289 28.53 -19.75 0.16
CA VAL A 289 28.63 -20.52 -1.08
C VAL A 289 29.53 -21.72 -0.91
N THR A 290 28.99 -22.92 -1.09
CA THR A 290 29.75 -24.20 -1.12
C THR A 290 30.17 -24.64 -2.53
N GLY A 291 29.62 -24.02 -3.59
CA GLY A 291 29.85 -24.40 -5.00
C GLY A 291 31.01 -23.68 -5.68
N GLU A 292 31.88 -24.43 -6.43
CA GLU A 292 32.94 -23.82 -7.24
C GLU A 292 32.41 -23.00 -8.42
N VAL A 293 31.27 -23.40 -9.00
CA VAL A 293 30.67 -22.76 -10.18
C VAL A 293 30.26 -21.32 -9.83
N GLU A 294 29.58 -21.12 -8.72
CA GLU A 294 29.13 -19.80 -8.24
C GLU A 294 30.31 -18.86 -7.98
N ARG A 295 31.39 -19.32 -7.35
CA ARG A 295 32.61 -18.53 -7.13
C ARG A 295 33.25 -18.06 -8.43
N ARG A 296 33.22 -18.86 -9.50
CA ARG A 296 33.76 -18.52 -10.81
C ARG A 296 32.91 -17.49 -11.52
N VAL A 297 31.56 -17.65 -11.45
CA VAL A 297 30.62 -16.68 -12.02
C VAL A 297 30.80 -15.31 -11.37
N VAL A 298 30.92 -15.24 -10.03
CA VAL A 298 31.24 -13.99 -9.30
C VAL A 298 32.57 -13.39 -9.78
N SER A 299 33.63 -14.21 -9.88
CA SER A 299 34.94 -13.74 -10.35
C SER A 299 34.90 -13.22 -11.78
N GLN A 300 34.16 -13.90 -12.67
CA GLN A 300 33.94 -13.46 -14.05
C GLN A 300 33.18 -12.14 -14.10
N MET A 301 32.12 -12.00 -13.30
CA MET A 301 31.35 -10.76 -13.21
C MET A 301 32.20 -9.59 -12.73
N LEU A 302 33.03 -9.78 -11.68
CA LEU A 302 33.97 -8.77 -11.21
C LEU A 302 34.94 -8.33 -12.33
N SER A 303 35.49 -9.30 -13.07
CA SER A 303 36.39 -9.00 -14.19
C SER A 303 35.70 -8.23 -15.33
N LEU A 304 34.44 -8.58 -15.64
CA LEU A 304 33.67 -7.90 -16.67
C LEU A 304 33.30 -6.47 -16.27
N MET A 305 32.94 -6.24 -14.99
CA MET A 305 32.69 -4.89 -14.46
C MET A 305 33.95 -4.02 -14.46
N ASP A 306 35.09 -4.57 -14.03
CA ASP A 306 36.37 -3.85 -14.04
C ASP A 306 36.82 -3.51 -15.47
N GLY A 307 36.47 -4.37 -16.45
CA GLY A 307 36.74 -4.17 -17.87
C GLY A 307 35.80 -3.18 -18.58
N LEU A 308 34.79 -2.59 -17.91
CA LEU A 308 34.01 -1.51 -18.48
C LEU A 308 34.81 -0.20 -18.47
N GLU A 309 34.94 0.43 -19.66
CA GLU A 309 35.66 1.70 -19.79
C GLU A 309 34.93 2.85 -19.07
N ALA A 310 35.70 3.79 -18.51
CA ALA A 310 35.14 4.97 -17.83
C ALA A 310 34.35 5.91 -18.77
N ARG A 311 34.57 5.83 -20.08
CA ARG A 311 33.82 6.55 -21.13
C ARG A 311 32.52 5.83 -21.53
N GLY A 312 32.05 4.97 -20.65
CA GLY A 312 31.08 3.90 -20.85
C GLY A 312 29.74 4.35 -21.39
N LYS A 313 29.52 4.00 -22.62
CA LYS A 313 28.18 3.91 -23.21
C LYS A 313 27.45 2.64 -22.73
N VAL A 314 27.97 1.94 -21.73
CA VAL A 314 27.36 0.73 -21.13
C VAL A 314 27.26 0.91 -19.63
N ILE A 315 26.07 0.87 -19.09
CA ILE A 315 25.80 0.93 -17.66
C ILE A 315 25.12 -0.37 -17.21
N VAL A 316 25.53 -0.91 -16.07
CA VAL A 316 24.93 -2.10 -15.48
C VAL A 316 23.98 -1.69 -14.36
N ILE A 317 22.73 -2.07 -14.47
CA ILE A 317 21.74 -1.89 -13.39
C ILE A 317 21.47 -3.26 -12.81
N SER A 318 21.60 -3.43 -11.52
CA SER A 318 21.21 -4.68 -10.85
C SER A 318 20.11 -4.47 -9.84
N ALA A 319 19.25 -5.46 -9.69
CA ALA A 319 18.18 -5.45 -8.70
C ALA A 319 18.34 -6.63 -7.72
N THR A 320 18.02 -6.37 -6.44
CA THR A 320 17.98 -7.40 -5.41
C THR A 320 16.95 -7.07 -4.33
N ASN A 321 16.38 -8.11 -3.74
CA ASN A 321 15.57 -7.98 -2.52
C ASN A 321 16.44 -8.13 -1.25
N ARG A 322 17.67 -8.63 -1.39
CA ARG A 322 18.58 -8.98 -0.28
C ARG A 322 19.97 -8.35 -0.45
N PRO A 323 20.13 -7.03 -0.24
CA PRO A 323 21.42 -6.34 -0.48
C PRO A 323 22.56 -6.91 0.37
N ASN A 324 22.25 -7.48 1.53
CA ASN A 324 23.23 -8.10 2.42
C ASN A 324 23.67 -9.52 1.99
N ALA A 325 23.01 -10.13 1.02
CA ALA A 325 23.40 -11.43 0.48
C ALA A 325 24.45 -11.34 -0.64
N ILE A 326 24.66 -10.13 -1.20
CA ILE A 326 25.61 -9.90 -2.30
C ILE A 326 27.03 -9.88 -1.80
N ASP A 327 27.98 -10.41 -2.59
CA ASP A 327 29.44 -10.32 -2.32
C ASP A 327 29.87 -8.84 -2.18
N PRO A 328 30.48 -8.46 -1.03
CA PRO A 328 30.93 -7.08 -0.78
C PRO A 328 31.90 -6.55 -1.84
N ALA A 329 32.61 -7.41 -2.57
CA ALA A 329 33.52 -7.02 -3.63
C ALA A 329 32.80 -6.35 -4.82
N LEU A 330 31.54 -6.67 -5.08
CA LEU A 330 30.72 -6.03 -6.12
C LEU A 330 30.25 -4.62 -5.72
N ARG A 331 30.14 -4.35 -4.42
CA ARG A 331 29.68 -3.08 -3.86
C ARG A 331 30.83 -2.07 -3.63
N ARG A 332 32.00 -2.32 -4.22
CA ARG A 332 33.15 -1.40 -4.14
C ARG A 332 33.11 -0.37 -5.27
N PRO A 333 33.71 0.83 -5.04
CA PRO A 333 33.87 1.84 -6.10
C PRO A 333 34.49 1.25 -7.38
N GLY A 334 33.99 1.69 -8.53
CA GLY A 334 34.37 1.17 -9.85
C GLY A 334 33.51 -0.01 -10.35
N ARG A 335 32.53 -0.47 -9.57
CA ARG A 335 31.60 -1.55 -9.92
C ARG A 335 30.16 -1.11 -9.72
N PHE A 336 29.48 -1.54 -8.62
CA PHE A 336 28.21 -0.95 -8.21
C PHE A 336 28.48 0.23 -7.26
N ASP A 337 28.83 1.35 -7.86
CA ASP A 337 29.26 2.56 -7.16
C ASP A 337 28.13 3.24 -6.44
N ARG A 338 26.90 3.01 -6.91
CA ARG A 338 25.71 3.68 -6.42
C ARG A 338 24.66 2.67 -6.03
N GLU A 339 24.11 2.89 -4.85
CA GLU A 339 23.04 2.08 -4.31
C GLU A 339 21.81 2.97 -4.14
N ILE A 340 20.66 2.52 -4.64
CA ILE A 340 19.39 3.23 -4.54
C ILE A 340 18.39 2.31 -3.85
N GLU A 341 17.91 2.72 -2.70
CA GLU A 341 16.86 2.02 -1.96
C GLU A 341 15.50 2.38 -2.55
N ILE A 342 14.74 1.36 -2.94
CA ILE A 342 13.35 1.49 -3.38
C ILE A 342 12.47 1.06 -2.20
N LYS A 343 11.85 2.05 -1.57
CA LYS A 343 11.03 1.86 -0.37
C LYS A 343 9.61 1.40 -0.71
N VAL A 344 8.89 0.96 0.32
CA VAL A 344 7.43 0.76 0.22
C VAL A 344 6.78 2.14 0.00
N PRO A 345 5.81 2.27 -0.90
CA PRO A 345 5.22 3.56 -1.22
C PRO A 345 4.46 4.14 -0.03
N ASP A 346 4.66 5.45 0.20
CA ASP A 346 3.88 6.24 1.15
C ASP A 346 2.42 6.43 0.66
N LYS A 347 1.56 7.08 1.43
CA LYS A 347 0.15 7.32 1.08
C LYS A 347 0.00 8.05 -0.27
N LYS A 348 0.88 9.02 -0.55
CA LYS A 348 0.89 9.75 -1.81
C LYS A 348 1.32 8.84 -2.96
N GLY A 349 2.38 8.08 -2.77
CA GLY A 349 2.86 7.11 -3.74
C GLY A 349 1.85 6.02 -4.06
N ARG A 350 1.15 5.48 -3.04
CA ARG A 350 0.05 4.51 -3.27
C ARG A 350 -1.06 5.11 -4.11
N ARG A 351 -1.44 6.37 -3.84
CA ARG A 351 -2.44 7.07 -4.65
C ARG A 351 -1.99 7.25 -6.09
N ASP A 352 -0.73 7.61 -6.32
CA ASP A 352 -0.18 7.78 -7.67
C ASP A 352 -0.18 6.44 -8.42
N ILE A 353 0.20 5.34 -7.76
CA ILE A 353 0.15 3.98 -8.33
C ILE A 353 -1.29 3.58 -8.66
N LEU A 354 -2.24 3.81 -7.75
CA LEU A 354 -3.66 3.54 -8.01
C LEU A 354 -4.17 4.33 -9.22
N ASN A 355 -3.83 5.62 -9.33
CA ASN A 355 -4.20 6.45 -10.49
C ASN A 355 -3.64 5.90 -11.81
N ILE A 356 -2.45 5.29 -11.79
CA ILE A 356 -1.85 4.69 -12.98
C ILE A 356 -2.61 3.43 -13.38
N HIS A 357 -2.89 2.52 -12.45
CA HIS A 357 -3.55 1.25 -12.74
C HIS A 357 -5.05 1.39 -13.02
N THR A 358 -5.69 2.47 -12.54
CA THR A 358 -7.11 2.77 -12.83
C THR A 358 -7.32 3.68 -14.04
N ARG A 359 -6.26 4.11 -14.72
CA ARG A 359 -6.32 5.08 -15.84
C ARG A 359 -7.34 4.70 -16.93
N ASN A 360 -7.43 3.41 -17.25
CA ASN A 360 -8.31 2.87 -18.28
C ASN A 360 -9.50 2.06 -17.72
N MET A 361 -9.74 2.14 -16.41
CA MET A 361 -10.79 1.41 -15.73
C MET A 361 -12.03 2.30 -15.60
N PRO A 362 -13.22 1.85 -16.00
CA PRO A 362 -14.46 2.58 -15.77
C PRO A 362 -14.79 2.54 -14.27
N LEU A 363 -14.57 3.66 -13.58
CA LEU A 363 -14.84 3.83 -12.16
C LEU A 363 -16.15 4.57 -11.95
N ALA A 364 -16.93 4.17 -10.97
CA ALA A 364 -18.08 4.92 -10.48
C ALA A 364 -17.63 6.15 -9.66
N ASP A 365 -18.53 7.14 -9.54
CA ASP A 365 -18.24 8.37 -8.80
C ASP A 365 -18.07 8.16 -7.29
N ASP A 366 -18.52 7.03 -6.74
CA ASP A 366 -18.39 6.63 -5.35
C ASP A 366 -16.98 6.13 -4.96
N VAL A 367 -16.11 5.84 -5.96
CA VAL A 367 -14.75 5.34 -5.73
C VAL A 367 -13.79 6.47 -5.36
N ASP A 368 -13.43 6.55 -4.08
CA ASP A 368 -12.44 7.51 -3.59
C ASP A 368 -11.05 6.85 -3.44
N LEU A 369 -10.19 7.07 -4.45
CA LEU A 369 -8.81 6.56 -4.45
C LEU A 369 -7.95 7.12 -3.30
N LYS A 370 -8.33 8.27 -2.70
CA LYS A 370 -7.64 8.81 -1.52
C LYS A 370 -7.93 7.96 -0.29
N LYS A 371 -9.20 7.55 -0.10
CA LYS A 371 -9.58 6.65 1.00
C LYS A 371 -8.92 5.28 0.83
N ILE A 372 -8.95 4.72 -0.39
CA ILE A 372 -8.32 3.44 -0.69
C ILE A 372 -6.81 3.50 -0.40
N SER A 373 -6.11 4.58 -0.81
CA SER A 373 -4.68 4.77 -0.49
C SER A 373 -4.41 4.93 1.01
N GLY A 374 -5.38 5.43 1.77
CA GLY A 374 -5.31 5.52 3.23
C GLY A 374 -5.39 4.15 3.91
N VAL A 375 -6.25 3.26 3.43
CA VAL A 375 -6.49 1.92 4.01
C VAL A 375 -5.44 0.89 3.56
N SER A 376 -4.85 1.04 2.36
CA SER A 376 -3.89 0.10 1.78
C SER A 376 -2.47 0.23 2.35
N HIS A 377 -2.31 0.31 3.68
CA HIS A 377 -1.00 0.39 4.32
C HIS A 377 -0.14 -0.84 4.01
N GLY A 378 1.16 -0.63 3.76
CA GLY A 378 2.11 -1.71 3.48
C GLY A 378 1.95 -2.41 2.13
N TYR A 379 1.01 -1.97 1.28
CA TYR A 379 0.88 -2.47 -0.08
C TYR A 379 2.03 -1.93 -0.94
N VAL A 380 2.68 -2.81 -1.68
CA VAL A 380 3.66 -2.45 -2.71
C VAL A 380 2.97 -2.23 -4.06
N GLY A 381 3.72 -1.77 -5.06
CA GLY A 381 3.16 -1.50 -6.39
C GLY A 381 2.43 -2.70 -7.00
N ALA A 382 2.99 -3.90 -6.87
CA ALA A 382 2.38 -5.14 -7.37
C ALA A 382 1.06 -5.50 -6.64
N ASP A 383 0.97 -5.21 -5.33
CA ASP A 383 -0.25 -5.46 -4.57
C ASP A 383 -1.37 -4.51 -4.99
N LEU A 384 -1.03 -3.23 -5.23
CA LEU A 384 -1.99 -2.22 -5.69
C LEU A 384 -2.48 -2.50 -7.11
N GLU A 385 -1.60 -3.00 -7.99
CA GLU A 385 -1.98 -3.50 -9.31
C GLU A 385 -2.95 -4.67 -9.18
N TYR A 386 -2.63 -5.65 -8.31
CA TYR A 386 -3.47 -6.81 -8.06
C TYR A 386 -4.81 -6.42 -7.44
N LEU A 387 -4.82 -5.44 -6.52
CA LEU A 387 -6.04 -4.87 -5.94
C LEU A 387 -6.98 -4.30 -7.01
N CYS A 388 -6.44 -3.52 -7.95
CA CYS A 388 -7.23 -2.98 -9.05
C CYS A 388 -7.78 -4.08 -9.95
N LYS A 389 -6.97 -5.12 -10.25
CA LYS A 389 -7.43 -6.29 -11.02
C LYS A 389 -8.53 -7.07 -10.31
N GLU A 390 -8.37 -7.30 -8.99
CA GLU A 390 -9.38 -8.03 -8.21
C GLU A 390 -10.69 -7.23 -8.07
N ALA A 391 -10.63 -5.91 -7.90
CA ALA A 391 -11.80 -5.05 -7.91
C ALA A 391 -12.57 -5.15 -9.24
N ALA A 392 -11.85 -5.16 -10.37
CA ALA A 392 -12.45 -5.38 -11.69
C ALA A 392 -13.07 -6.78 -11.82
N MET A 393 -12.42 -7.82 -11.25
CA MET A 393 -12.96 -9.17 -11.23
C MET A 393 -14.21 -9.29 -10.35
N LYS A 394 -14.29 -8.54 -9.24
CA LYS A 394 -15.52 -8.47 -8.41
C LYS A 394 -16.67 -7.82 -9.18
N CYS A 395 -16.41 -6.73 -9.90
CA CYS A 395 -17.38 -6.11 -10.79
C CYS A 395 -17.89 -7.11 -11.84
N LEU A 396 -16.98 -7.84 -12.49
CA LEU A 396 -17.36 -8.88 -13.46
C LEU A 396 -18.21 -9.98 -12.82
N ARG A 397 -17.80 -10.53 -11.66
CA ARG A 397 -18.55 -11.56 -10.94
C ARG A 397 -19.94 -11.09 -10.53
N ARG A 398 -20.10 -9.82 -10.19
CA ARG A 398 -21.39 -9.21 -9.85
C ARG A 398 -22.35 -9.19 -11.04
N LEU A 399 -21.84 -8.95 -12.24
CA LEU A 399 -22.62 -8.82 -13.47
C LEU A 399 -22.77 -10.13 -14.25
N LEU A 400 -21.95 -11.15 -13.93
CA LEU A 400 -22.00 -12.46 -14.59
C LEU A 400 -23.41 -13.09 -14.67
N PRO A 401 -24.30 -12.99 -13.66
CA PRO A 401 -25.65 -13.52 -13.76
C PRO A 401 -26.54 -12.80 -14.80
N GLU A 402 -26.18 -11.56 -15.16
CA GLU A 402 -26.92 -10.75 -16.14
C GLU A 402 -26.34 -10.89 -17.56
N ILE A 403 -25.15 -11.52 -17.69
CA ILE A 403 -24.44 -11.68 -18.95
C ILE A 403 -24.82 -13.02 -19.57
N ASN A 404 -25.40 -12.99 -20.77
CA ASN A 404 -25.67 -14.20 -21.54
C ASN A 404 -24.37 -14.66 -22.24
N LEU A 405 -23.71 -15.67 -21.66
CA LEU A 405 -22.43 -16.20 -22.17
C LEU A 405 -22.54 -16.96 -23.49
N ASP A 406 -23.76 -17.31 -23.93
CA ASP A 406 -24.00 -18.03 -25.18
C ASP A 406 -24.05 -17.11 -26.42
N GLU A 407 -24.01 -15.80 -26.24
CA GLU A 407 -23.97 -14.83 -27.33
C GLU A 407 -22.51 -14.61 -27.81
N GLU A 408 -22.27 -14.75 -29.11
CA GLU A 408 -20.94 -14.48 -29.72
C GLU A 408 -20.45 -13.04 -29.52
N LYS A 409 -21.34 -12.08 -29.26
CA LYS A 409 -21.00 -10.66 -28.95
C LYS A 409 -21.91 -10.12 -27.87
N LEU A 410 -21.32 -9.60 -26.82
CA LEU A 410 -22.04 -8.87 -25.78
C LEU A 410 -22.64 -7.57 -26.34
N SER A 411 -23.84 -7.20 -25.90
CA SER A 411 -24.48 -5.95 -26.28
C SER A 411 -23.72 -4.74 -25.67
N ASN A 412 -23.71 -3.60 -26.38
CA ASN A 412 -23.10 -2.37 -25.86
C ASN A 412 -23.72 -1.92 -24.54
N GLU A 413 -25.01 -2.17 -24.33
CA GLU A 413 -25.71 -1.88 -23.06
C GLU A 413 -25.16 -2.70 -21.88
N THR A 414 -24.71 -3.92 -22.12
CA THR A 414 -24.09 -4.77 -21.10
C THR A 414 -22.66 -4.32 -20.79
N LEU A 415 -21.93 -3.86 -21.81
CA LEU A 415 -20.58 -3.31 -21.65
C LEU A 415 -20.61 -1.99 -20.87
N ASP A 416 -21.59 -1.13 -21.10
CA ASP A 416 -21.77 0.15 -20.41
C ASP A 416 -22.10 -0.02 -18.91
N LYS A 417 -22.64 -1.20 -18.51
CA LYS A 417 -22.88 -1.54 -17.10
C LYS A 417 -21.63 -2.00 -16.35
N LEU A 418 -20.53 -2.31 -17.03
CA LEU A 418 -19.27 -2.73 -16.42
C LEU A 418 -18.57 -1.54 -15.76
N ILE A 419 -19.10 -1.07 -14.65
CA ILE A 419 -18.53 0.05 -13.86
C ILE A 419 -18.14 -0.49 -12.49
N VAL A 420 -16.88 -0.29 -12.11
CA VAL A 420 -16.33 -0.71 -10.82
C VAL A 420 -16.76 0.29 -9.74
N ASN A 421 -17.39 -0.17 -8.68
CA ASN A 421 -17.89 0.65 -7.57
C ASN A 421 -17.03 0.53 -6.30
N GLY A 422 -17.32 1.35 -5.29
CA GLY A 422 -16.60 1.35 -4.02
C GLY A 422 -16.71 0.04 -3.24
N ASP A 423 -17.82 -0.69 -3.37
CA ASP A 423 -18.02 -1.99 -2.70
C ASP A 423 -17.18 -3.10 -3.33
N ASP A 424 -16.95 -3.06 -4.65
CA ASP A 424 -16.04 -3.99 -5.33
C ASP A 424 -14.61 -3.83 -4.78
N TYR A 425 -14.16 -2.57 -4.53
CA TYR A 425 -12.87 -2.29 -3.89
C TYR A 425 -12.82 -2.74 -2.42
N LYS A 426 -13.88 -2.53 -1.64
CA LYS A 426 -13.93 -2.99 -0.24
C LYS A 426 -13.77 -4.51 -0.15
N LYS A 427 -14.49 -5.26 -1.01
CA LYS A 427 -14.39 -6.72 -1.07
C LYS A 427 -13.00 -7.18 -1.54
N ALA A 428 -12.40 -6.48 -2.50
CA ALA A 428 -11.06 -6.78 -2.98
C ALA A 428 -9.99 -6.52 -1.90
N LEU A 429 -10.12 -5.45 -1.09
CA LEU A 429 -9.21 -5.15 0.03
C LEU A 429 -9.18 -6.25 1.11
N ILE A 430 -10.28 -6.98 1.30
CA ILE A 430 -10.32 -8.11 2.26
C ILE A 430 -9.53 -9.31 1.74
N GLU A 431 -9.52 -9.54 0.42
CA GLU A 431 -8.86 -10.71 -0.19
C GLU A 431 -7.37 -10.49 -0.47
N VAL A 432 -6.99 -9.25 -0.80
CA VAL A 432 -5.61 -8.93 -1.16
C VAL A 432 -4.78 -8.67 0.09
N THR A 433 -3.88 -9.60 0.41
CA THR A 433 -2.94 -9.44 1.52
C THR A 433 -1.66 -8.75 1.06
N PRO A 434 -1.14 -7.75 1.80
CA PRO A 434 0.06 -7.00 1.42
C PRO A 434 1.30 -7.90 1.35
N SER A 435 2.01 -7.87 0.22
CA SER A 435 3.21 -8.70 -0.03
C SER A 435 4.45 -8.19 0.72
N GLY A 436 4.52 -6.89 0.97
CA GLY A 436 5.62 -6.29 1.77
C GLY A 436 5.67 -6.80 3.20
N MET A 437 4.67 -7.56 3.62
CA MET A 437 4.43 -7.97 5.00
C MET A 437 4.55 -9.48 5.25
N ARG A 438 4.76 -10.32 4.20
CA ARG A 438 4.65 -11.79 4.33
C ARG A 438 5.65 -12.47 5.27
N GLU A 439 6.71 -11.82 5.67
CA GLU A 439 7.78 -12.44 6.49
C GLU A 439 7.93 -11.87 7.92
N VAL A 440 7.29 -10.73 8.26
CA VAL A 440 7.10 -10.21 9.64
C VAL A 440 5.66 -9.76 9.74
N TYR A 441 4.99 -10.08 10.83
CA TYR A 441 3.62 -9.66 11.10
C TYR A 441 3.58 -8.12 11.26
N ILE A 442 3.40 -7.38 10.16
CA ILE A 442 2.97 -6.00 10.23
C ILE A 442 1.46 -6.09 10.37
N GLU A 443 0.96 -5.77 11.53
CA GLU A 443 -0.47 -5.68 11.77
C GLU A 443 -0.93 -4.31 11.25
N ASN A 444 -2.11 -4.26 10.63
CA ASN A 444 -2.84 -3.01 10.43
C ASN A 444 -3.88 -2.94 11.54
N PRO A 445 -3.58 -2.32 12.67
CA PRO A 445 -4.56 -2.19 13.73
C PRO A 445 -5.65 -1.22 13.25
N ASP A 446 -6.91 -1.60 13.49
CA ASP A 446 -8.07 -0.73 13.26
C ASP A 446 -8.64 -0.26 14.60
N VAL A 447 -7.75 0.19 15.48
CA VAL A 447 -8.08 0.68 16.82
C VAL A 447 -7.91 2.19 16.84
N LYS A 448 -8.97 2.92 17.15
CA LYS A 448 -8.98 4.39 17.28
C LYS A 448 -8.86 4.82 18.74
N TRP A 449 -8.57 6.13 18.96
CA TRP A 449 -8.59 6.69 20.30
C TRP A 449 -9.96 6.59 20.99
N THR A 450 -11.04 6.52 20.21
CA THR A 450 -12.42 6.32 20.71
C THR A 450 -12.60 4.95 21.33
N ASP A 451 -11.90 3.93 20.85
CA ASP A 451 -12.02 2.54 21.33
C ASP A 451 -11.29 2.32 22.67
N VAL A 452 -10.49 3.26 23.09
CA VAL A 452 -9.78 3.23 24.37
C VAL A 452 -10.53 4.04 25.41
N GLY A 453 -11.15 3.39 26.39
CA GLY A 453 -11.92 4.06 27.45
C GLY A 453 -11.00 4.74 28.49
N GLY A 454 -11.21 6.04 28.73
CA GLY A 454 -10.44 6.84 29.69
C GLY A 454 -9.01 7.14 29.26
N LEU A 455 -8.10 7.24 30.24
CA LEU A 455 -6.66 7.48 30.06
C LEU A 455 -6.34 8.78 29.27
N SER A 456 -7.10 9.87 29.50
CA SER A 456 -6.99 11.13 28.75
C SER A 456 -5.59 11.73 28.78
N GLU A 457 -4.92 11.76 29.93
CA GLU A 457 -3.56 12.27 30.08
C GLU A 457 -2.55 11.41 29.28
N THR A 458 -2.63 10.09 29.43
CA THR A 458 -1.77 9.15 28.72
C THR A 458 -1.96 9.24 27.19
N LYS A 459 -3.21 9.39 26.74
CA LYS A 459 -3.51 9.61 25.32
C LYS A 459 -2.86 10.89 24.80
N GLN A 460 -3.04 12.00 25.51
CA GLN A 460 -2.46 13.28 25.14
C GLN A 460 -0.93 13.20 25.09
N GLU A 461 -0.30 12.57 26.08
CA GLU A 461 1.15 12.38 26.09
C GLU A 461 1.67 11.56 24.89
N LEU A 462 0.93 10.54 24.48
CA LEU A 462 1.28 9.73 23.31
C LEU A 462 1.03 10.47 21.99
N GLN A 463 -0.02 11.27 21.91
CA GLN A 463 -0.29 12.15 20.77
C GLN A 463 0.82 13.17 20.56
N GLU A 464 1.23 13.84 21.62
CA GLU A 464 2.33 14.82 21.57
C GLU A 464 3.67 14.17 21.22
N ALA A 465 3.94 12.98 21.75
CA ALA A 465 5.22 12.32 21.58
C ALA A 465 5.38 11.60 20.23
N VAL A 466 4.30 11.05 19.66
CA VAL A 466 4.36 10.20 18.46
C VAL A 466 3.51 10.74 17.32
N GLU A 467 2.21 11.02 17.57
CA GLU A 467 1.28 11.36 16.52
C GLU A 467 1.62 12.70 15.84
N TRP A 468 1.83 13.75 16.63
CA TRP A 468 2.11 15.08 16.07
C TRP A 468 3.43 15.17 15.33
N PRO A 469 4.56 14.60 15.81
CA PRO A 469 5.81 14.58 15.04
C PRO A 469 5.69 13.84 13.71
N MET A 470 4.92 12.74 13.67
CA MET A 470 4.69 11.98 12.44
C MET A 470 3.77 12.72 11.46
N LYS A 471 2.74 13.41 11.95
CA LYS A 471 1.80 14.18 11.10
C LYS A 471 2.38 15.51 10.61
N TYR A 472 3.23 16.16 11.40
CA TYR A 472 3.76 17.50 11.13
C TYR A 472 5.30 17.57 11.19
N PRO A 473 6.05 16.72 10.47
CA PRO A 473 7.50 16.62 10.57
C PRO A 473 8.22 17.96 10.29
N THR A 474 7.76 18.71 9.30
CA THR A 474 8.35 20.00 8.92
C THR A 474 8.27 21.07 10.03
N LEU A 475 7.30 21.01 10.93
CA LEU A 475 7.16 21.91 12.06
C LEU A 475 8.22 21.58 13.12
N TYR A 476 8.38 20.29 13.43
CA TYR A 476 9.34 19.81 14.41
C TYR A 476 10.78 20.06 13.96
N ASP A 477 11.10 19.82 12.68
CA ASP A 477 12.41 20.09 12.09
C ASP A 477 12.77 21.59 12.18
N LYS A 478 11.83 22.49 11.89
CA LYS A 478 12.05 23.94 11.98
C LYS A 478 12.27 24.43 13.41
N LEU A 479 11.63 23.80 14.38
CA LEU A 479 11.77 24.15 15.79
C LEU A 479 12.94 23.42 16.47
N GLY A 480 13.60 22.49 15.76
CA GLY A 480 14.71 21.70 16.29
C GLY A 480 14.31 20.72 17.41
N HIS A 481 13.02 20.36 17.48
CA HIS A 481 12.53 19.41 18.47
C HIS A 481 12.60 17.98 17.88
N LYS A 482 13.34 17.10 18.58
CA LYS A 482 13.47 15.70 18.17
C LYS A 482 12.37 14.86 18.76
N MET A 483 11.82 13.94 17.95
CA MET A 483 10.91 12.91 18.40
C MET A 483 11.67 11.94 19.34
N PRO A 484 11.06 11.42 20.42
CA PRO A 484 11.69 10.40 21.25
C PRO A 484 11.93 9.12 20.45
N ASP A 485 13.13 8.53 20.59
CA ASP A 485 13.52 7.30 19.89
C ASP A 485 12.72 6.10 20.43
N GLY A 486 12.43 6.09 21.74
CA GLY A 486 11.67 5.04 22.39
C GLY A 486 10.77 5.52 23.53
N ILE A 487 9.64 4.85 23.72
CA ILE A 487 8.69 5.13 24.79
C ILE A 487 8.37 3.80 25.50
N LEU A 488 8.50 3.78 26.82
CA LEU A 488 8.18 2.63 27.65
C LEU A 488 6.84 2.80 28.33
N LEU A 489 5.87 1.92 28.03
CA LEU A 489 4.58 1.84 28.70
C LEU A 489 4.65 0.81 29.83
N HIS A 490 4.46 1.22 31.09
CA HIS A 490 4.45 0.31 32.21
C HIS A 490 3.16 0.40 33.03
N GLY A 491 2.74 -0.71 33.61
CA GLY A 491 1.52 -0.77 34.42
C GLY A 491 1.02 -2.20 34.61
N ALA A 492 -0.04 -2.37 35.39
CA ALA A 492 -0.63 -3.67 35.66
C ALA A 492 -1.06 -4.41 34.38
N SER A 493 -1.11 -5.74 34.41
CA SER A 493 -1.63 -6.51 33.28
C SER A 493 -3.10 -6.17 33.03
N GLY A 494 -3.52 -6.05 31.76
CA GLY A 494 -4.91 -5.77 31.38
C GLY A 494 -5.31 -4.29 31.49
N THR A 495 -4.35 -3.35 31.60
CA THR A 495 -4.64 -1.90 31.59
C THR A 495 -4.69 -1.27 30.20
N GLY A 496 -4.56 -2.06 29.12
CA GLY A 496 -4.73 -1.59 27.75
C GLY A 496 -3.45 -1.12 27.04
N LYS A 497 -2.25 -1.48 27.54
CA LYS A 497 -0.94 -1.10 26.94
C LYS A 497 -0.84 -1.43 25.45
N THR A 498 -1.13 -2.65 25.07
CA THR A 498 -1.13 -3.12 23.67
C THR A 498 -2.18 -2.39 22.82
N MET A 499 -3.35 -2.10 23.39
CA MET A 499 -4.42 -1.37 22.74
C MET A 499 -4.04 0.09 22.46
N LEU A 500 -3.41 0.77 23.45
CA LEU A 500 -2.84 2.10 23.27
C LEU A 500 -1.81 2.17 22.16
N ALA A 501 -0.88 1.20 22.11
CA ALA A 501 0.13 1.15 21.05
C ALA A 501 -0.50 0.98 19.66
N LYS A 502 -1.54 0.15 19.56
CA LYS A 502 -2.31 -0.01 18.30
C LYS A 502 -3.05 1.26 17.92
N ALA A 503 -3.67 1.95 18.87
CA ALA A 503 -4.36 3.23 18.63
C ALA A 503 -3.39 4.32 18.16
N VAL A 504 -2.19 4.43 18.75
CA VAL A 504 -1.14 5.34 18.31
C VAL A 504 -0.78 5.08 16.84
N ALA A 505 -0.58 3.83 16.45
CA ALA A 505 -0.20 3.48 15.08
C ALA A 505 -1.30 3.81 14.07
N THR A 506 -2.56 3.49 14.40
CA THR A 506 -3.71 3.78 13.54
C THR A 506 -3.88 5.28 13.32
N GLU A 507 -3.86 6.05 14.39
CA GLU A 507 -4.09 7.50 14.33
C GLU A 507 -2.92 8.28 13.73
N SER A 508 -1.68 7.79 13.88
CA SER A 508 -0.50 8.39 13.22
C SER A 508 -0.36 7.98 11.75
N GLU A 509 -1.26 7.16 11.22
CA GLU A 509 -1.18 6.57 9.87
C GLU A 509 0.16 5.83 9.63
N ALA A 510 0.76 5.25 10.68
CA ALA A 510 2.03 4.55 10.66
C ALA A 510 1.85 3.04 10.55
N ASN A 511 2.81 2.38 9.90
CA ASN A 511 2.89 0.93 9.90
C ASN A 511 3.17 0.41 11.32
N PHE A 512 2.59 -0.73 11.71
CA PHE A 512 2.72 -1.29 13.04
C PHE A 512 3.39 -2.66 13.01
N VAL A 513 4.57 -2.77 13.63
CA VAL A 513 5.30 -4.02 13.77
C VAL A 513 5.20 -4.49 15.21
N SER A 514 4.40 -5.52 15.46
CA SER A 514 4.23 -6.12 16.78
C SER A 514 5.23 -7.26 16.99
N VAL A 515 5.94 -7.22 18.12
CA VAL A 515 6.94 -8.20 18.48
C VAL A 515 6.64 -8.68 19.92
N ARG A 516 6.37 -9.97 20.05
CA ARG A 516 6.19 -10.56 21.38
C ARG A 516 7.50 -11.13 21.89
N GLY A 517 7.83 -10.81 23.15
CA GLY A 517 9.07 -11.23 23.79
C GLY A 517 9.40 -12.72 23.65
N PRO A 518 8.49 -13.63 24.05
CA PRO A 518 8.72 -15.07 23.96
C PRO A 518 8.95 -15.61 22.54
N GLU A 519 8.38 -14.97 21.53
CA GLU A 519 8.52 -15.40 20.13
C GLU A 519 9.95 -15.18 19.60
N LEU A 520 10.65 -14.15 20.08
CA LEU A 520 12.04 -13.89 19.73
C LEU A 520 13.01 -14.88 20.38
N LEU A 521 12.69 -15.38 21.57
CA LEU A 521 13.56 -16.30 22.32
C LEU A 521 13.36 -17.76 21.94
N SER A 522 12.22 -18.13 21.32
CA SER A 522 11.88 -19.51 20.97
C SER A 522 12.61 -20.06 19.74
N LYS A 523 13.30 -19.21 18.97
CA LYS A 523 14.11 -19.60 17.80
C LYS A 523 15.55 -19.85 18.22
N TRP A 524 16.23 -20.78 17.53
CA TRP A 524 17.57 -21.30 17.80
C TRP A 524 18.63 -20.22 18.12
N VAL A 525 19.65 -20.62 18.94
CA VAL A 525 20.78 -19.75 19.33
C VAL A 525 21.44 -19.09 18.11
N GLY A 526 21.49 -17.73 18.10
CA GLY A 526 22.02 -16.92 17.00
C GLY A 526 20.97 -16.35 16.03
N GLU A 527 19.75 -16.91 15.97
CA GLU A 527 18.66 -16.37 15.15
C GLU A 527 17.96 -15.18 15.82
N SER A 528 17.96 -15.10 17.14
CA SER A 528 17.30 -13.99 17.89
C SER A 528 17.94 -12.63 17.62
N GLU A 529 19.27 -12.54 17.58
CA GLU A 529 20.00 -11.31 17.20
C GLU A 529 19.73 -10.91 15.75
N ARG A 530 19.68 -11.90 14.86
CA ARG A 530 19.36 -11.72 13.45
C ARG A 530 17.91 -11.26 13.29
N GLY A 531 16.99 -11.76 14.11
CA GLY A 531 15.59 -11.36 14.17
C GLY A 531 15.42 -9.89 14.54
N ILE A 532 16.11 -9.41 15.58
CA ILE A 532 16.07 -7.99 15.97
C ILE A 532 16.57 -7.10 14.83
N ARG A 533 17.73 -7.39 14.25
CA ARG A 533 18.26 -6.64 13.09
C ARG A 533 17.27 -6.59 11.94
N GLU A 534 16.59 -7.69 11.66
CA GLU A 534 15.61 -7.79 10.59
C GLU A 534 14.37 -6.94 10.87
N ILE A 535 13.87 -6.94 12.12
CA ILE A 535 12.74 -6.11 12.57
C ILE A 535 13.07 -4.62 12.36
N PHE A 536 14.21 -4.15 12.84
CA PHE A 536 14.61 -2.74 12.69
C PHE A 536 14.91 -2.38 11.24
N ARG A 537 15.52 -3.27 10.47
CA ARG A 537 15.71 -3.07 9.03
C ARG A 537 14.39 -2.86 8.31
N ARG A 538 13.38 -3.65 8.63
CA ARG A 538 12.04 -3.55 8.02
C ARG A 538 11.28 -2.33 8.51
N ALA A 539 11.38 -2.00 9.78
CA ALA A 539 10.80 -0.76 10.30
C ALA A 539 11.32 0.46 9.54
N ARG A 540 12.62 0.47 9.22
CA ARG A 540 13.24 1.51 8.37
C ARG A 540 12.67 1.53 6.96
N GLN A 541 12.47 0.37 6.36
CA GLN A 541 11.94 0.24 4.99
C GLN A 541 10.46 0.59 4.88
N SER A 542 9.71 0.44 5.98
CA SER A 542 8.28 0.74 6.06
C SER A 542 7.96 2.04 6.79
N SER A 543 8.92 2.97 6.93
CA SER A 543 8.69 4.28 7.55
C SER A 543 7.57 5.07 6.81
N PRO A 544 6.63 5.76 7.55
CA PRO A 544 6.56 5.86 8.99
C PRO A 544 6.10 4.55 9.67
N CYS A 545 6.77 4.18 10.78
CA CYS A 545 6.55 2.89 11.43
C CYS A 545 6.65 2.97 12.96
N VAL A 546 5.74 2.28 13.64
CA VAL A 546 5.78 2.04 15.09
C VAL A 546 6.19 0.59 15.34
N VAL A 547 7.34 0.38 15.97
CA VAL A 547 7.78 -0.95 16.41
C VAL A 547 7.33 -1.14 17.85
N PHE A 548 6.50 -2.13 18.10
CA PHE A 548 5.95 -2.41 19.42
C PHE A 548 6.50 -3.71 20.00
N PHE A 549 7.21 -3.61 21.11
CA PHE A 549 7.67 -4.75 21.90
C PHE A 549 6.72 -5.00 23.06
N ASP A 550 5.97 -6.10 23.01
CA ASP A 550 5.14 -6.53 24.14
C ASP A 550 5.94 -7.46 25.05
N GLU A 551 5.73 -7.32 26.38
CA GLU A 551 6.45 -8.08 27.39
C GLU A 551 7.98 -7.97 27.25
N ILE A 552 8.50 -6.73 27.12
CA ILE A 552 9.93 -6.47 26.92
C ILE A 552 10.80 -7.02 28.08
N ASP A 553 10.23 -7.16 29.27
CA ASP A 553 10.87 -7.79 30.43
C ASP A 553 11.30 -9.25 30.19
N SER A 554 10.67 -9.94 29.23
CA SER A 554 11.09 -11.28 28.81
C SER A 554 12.32 -11.28 27.89
N ILE A 555 12.51 -10.19 27.09
CA ILE A 555 13.63 -10.05 26.15
C ILE A 555 14.85 -9.45 26.84
N ALA A 556 14.63 -8.47 27.72
CA ALA A 556 15.68 -7.65 28.31
C ALA A 556 15.62 -7.64 29.87
N PRO A 557 15.76 -8.78 30.53
CA PRO A 557 15.78 -8.83 31.98
C PRO A 557 17.10 -8.25 32.56
N ILE A 558 17.06 -7.88 33.84
CA ILE A 558 18.26 -7.43 34.59
C ILE A 558 19.34 -8.50 34.52
N ARG A 559 20.58 -8.11 34.30
CA ARG A 559 21.76 -8.99 34.21
C ARG A 559 22.04 -9.66 35.52
N GLY A 560 22.26 -10.99 35.51
CA GLY A 560 22.83 -11.70 36.69
C GLY A 560 22.01 -12.81 37.33
N GLY A 561 20.97 -13.37 36.71
CA GLY A 561 20.02 -14.27 37.35
C GLY A 561 19.71 -15.63 36.74
N GLY A 562 20.60 -16.33 36.00
CA GLY A 562 20.21 -17.65 35.51
C GLY A 562 21.13 -18.30 34.48
N ILE A 563 20.90 -19.56 34.14
CA ILE A 563 21.73 -20.41 33.28
C ILE A 563 21.63 -20.05 31.77
N ASP A 564 20.59 -19.29 31.35
CA ASP A 564 20.38 -18.83 29.96
C ASP A 564 20.87 -17.39 29.68
N THR A 565 21.77 -16.87 30.52
CA THR A 565 22.21 -15.45 30.48
C THR A 565 22.93 -15.03 29.19
N GLN A 566 23.65 -15.94 28.53
CA GLN A 566 24.46 -15.55 27.35
C GLN A 566 23.62 -15.19 26.12
N VAL A 567 22.49 -15.85 25.89
CA VAL A 567 21.60 -15.57 24.73
C VAL A 567 20.87 -14.26 24.94
N THR A 568 20.28 -14.07 26.12
CA THR A 568 19.55 -12.85 26.48
C THR A 568 20.47 -11.62 26.51
N GLU A 569 21.72 -11.74 27.03
CA GLU A 569 22.68 -10.63 26.99
C GLU A 569 23.06 -10.19 25.58
N ARG A 570 23.18 -11.11 24.64
CA ARG A 570 23.44 -10.79 23.22
C ARG A 570 22.24 -10.11 22.56
N VAL A 571 21.04 -10.59 22.83
CA VAL A 571 19.77 -10.01 22.35
C VAL A 571 19.63 -8.58 22.88
N VAL A 572 19.88 -8.35 24.18
CA VAL A 572 19.87 -7.01 24.77
C VAL A 572 20.93 -6.11 24.14
N SER A 573 22.16 -6.62 23.96
CA SER A 573 23.24 -5.85 23.33
C SER A 573 22.91 -5.46 21.88
N GLN A 574 22.27 -6.37 21.13
CA GLN A 574 21.81 -6.08 19.77
C GLN A 574 20.68 -5.04 19.77
N LEU A 575 19.71 -5.17 20.68
CA LEU A 575 18.62 -4.20 20.82
C LEU A 575 19.14 -2.81 21.16
N LEU A 576 20.12 -2.71 22.10
CA LEU A 576 20.78 -1.45 22.44
C LEU A 576 21.49 -0.84 21.20
N THR A 577 22.19 -1.66 20.42
CA THR A 577 22.88 -1.21 19.20
C THR A 577 21.89 -0.67 18.15
N GLU A 578 20.73 -1.34 17.97
CA GLU A 578 19.73 -0.87 17.01
C GLU A 578 19.02 0.41 17.49
N LEU A 579 18.77 0.54 18.80
CA LEU A 579 18.20 1.76 19.39
C LEU A 579 19.19 2.94 19.28
N ASP A 580 20.47 2.73 19.62
CA ASP A 580 21.50 3.77 19.48
C ASP A 580 21.70 4.21 18.01
N GLY A 581 21.44 3.31 17.05
CA GLY A 581 21.46 3.59 15.61
C GLY A 581 20.20 4.28 15.08
N MET A 582 19.20 4.57 15.90
CA MET A 582 17.96 5.23 15.50
C MET A 582 18.04 6.75 15.42
N GLN A 583 19.06 7.37 16.04
CA GLN A 583 19.20 8.84 16.11
C GLN A 583 19.20 9.56 14.75
N ASP A 584 19.54 8.84 13.67
CA ASP A 584 19.53 9.35 12.29
C ASP A 584 18.26 8.94 11.50
N MET A 585 17.25 8.34 12.16
CA MET A 585 16.09 7.76 11.50
C MET A 585 14.84 8.60 11.68
N HIS A 586 14.45 9.31 10.64
CA HIS A 586 13.17 10.01 10.61
C HIS A 586 12.00 9.04 10.40
N GLY A 587 10.99 9.07 11.28
CA GLY A 587 9.72 8.39 11.09
C GLY A 587 9.63 6.95 11.65
N VAL A 588 10.56 6.49 12.48
CA VAL A 588 10.45 5.21 13.22
C VAL A 588 10.45 5.49 14.70
N VAL A 589 9.48 4.95 15.46
CA VAL A 589 9.39 5.03 16.92
C VAL A 589 9.27 3.63 17.50
N VAL A 590 9.99 3.41 18.61
CA VAL A 590 9.89 2.16 19.37
C VAL A 590 8.97 2.37 20.58
N LEU A 591 7.88 1.61 20.63
CA LEU A 591 7.04 1.48 21.82
C LEU A 591 7.35 0.16 22.52
N ALA A 592 7.55 0.16 23.81
CA ALA A 592 7.69 -1.07 24.58
C ALA A 592 6.66 -1.13 25.71
N ALA A 593 6.12 -2.32 25.98
CA ALA A 593 5.20 -2.54 27.07
C ALA A 593 5.77 -3.55 28.07
N THR A 594 5.59 -3.27 29.36
CA THR A 594 5.95 -4.20 30.45
C THR A 594 4.93 -4.18 31.58
N ASN A 595 4.77 -5.31 32.22
CA ASN A 595 4.03 -5.41 33.49
C ASN A 595 4.97 -5.26 34.70
N ARG A 596 6.30 -5.29 34.49
CA ARG A 596 7.32 -5.33 35.54
C ARG A 596 8.51 -4.44 35.17
N ALA A 597 8.33 -3.14 35.32
CA ALA A 597 9.39 -2.15 35.03
C ALA A 597 10.65 -2.36 35.87
N ASP A 598 10.49 -2.95 37.04
CA ASP A 598 11.57 -3.34 37.99
C ASP A 598 12.50 -4.43 37.45
N MET A 599 12.10 -5.16 36.42
CA MET A 599 12.88 -6.28 35.86
C MET A 599 13.65 -5.93 34.58
N ILE A 600 13.50 -4.72 34.06
CA ILE A 600 14.14 -4.29 32.80
C ILE A 600 15.60 -3.87 33.05
N ASP A 601 16.52 -4.22 32.12
CA ASP A 601 17.90 -3.77 32.15
C ASP A 601 17.99 -2.22 32.19
N PRO A 602 18.59 -1.62 33.21
CA PRO A 602 18.73 -0.16 33.33
C PRO A 602 19.41 0.51 32.14
N ALA A 603 20.19 -0.23 31.36
CA ALA A 603 20.83 0.29 30.16
C ALA A 603 19.81 0.74 29.09
N LEU A 604 18.63 0.14 29.02
CA LEU A 604 17.56 0.54 28.10
C LEU A 604 16.87 1.86 28.50
N LEU A 605 16.89 2.19 29.79
CA LEU A 605 16.23 3.39 30.34
C LEU A 605 17.10 4.65 30.28
N ARG A 606 18.24 4.57 29.59
CA ARG A 606 19.14 5.75 29.41
C ARG A 606 18.62 6.64 28.28
N PRO A 607 18.87 7.98 28.36
CA PRO A 607 18.55 8.90 27.27
C PRO A 607 19.14 8.44 25.94
N GLY A 608 18.40 8.64 24.85
CA GLY A 608 18.74 8.14 23.51
C GLY A 608 18.25 6.71 23.24
N ARG A 609 17.40 6.13 24.11
CA ARG A 609 16.81 4.79 23.95
C ARG A 609 15.33 4.82 24.32
N PHE A 610 14.95 4.49 25.55
CA PHE A 610 13.59 4.76 26.05
C PHE A 610 13.58 6.10 26.78
N ASP A 611 13.44 7.18 26.03
CA ASP A 611 13.52 8.55 26.54
C ASP A 611 12.31 8.94 27.37
N LYS A 612 11.16 8.32 27.09
CA LYS A 612 9.92 8.63 27.79
C LYS A 612 9.35 7.36 28.45
N ILE A 613 9.04 7.45 29.73
CA ILE A 613 8.45 6.37 30.51
C ILE A 613 7.06 6.84 30.94
N ILE A 614 6.03 6.12 30.50
CA ILE A 614 4.62 6.44 30.75
C ILE A 614 4.01 5.36 31.62
N GLN A 615 3.50 5.77 32.79
CA GLN A 615 2.78 4.87 33.67
C GLN A 615 1.29 4.82 33.30
N ILE A 616 0.79 3.61 33.11
CA ILE A 616 -0.63 3.38 32.83
C ILE A 616 -1.31 2.94 34.15
N PRO A 617 -2.10 3.81 34.78
CA PRO A 617 -2.77 3.51 36.03
C PRO A 617 -3.94 2.54 35.83
N LEU A 618 -4.47 2.02 36.93
CA LEU A 618 -5.77 1.34 36.91
C LEU A 618 -6.87 2.34 36.54
N PRO A 619 -7.91 1.92 35.80
CA PRO A 619 -8.98 2.80 35.39
C PRO A 619 -9.77 3.31 36.60
N ASP A 620 -10.00 4.62 36.65
CA ASP A 620 -10.89 5.28 37.61
C ASP A 620 -12.36 4.96 37.29
N LYS A 621 -13.27 5.43 38.11
CA LYS A 621 -14.73 5.16 37.96
C LYS A 621 -15.25 5.58 36.59
N GLU A 622 -14.85 6.78 36.13
CA GLU A 622 -15.31 7.30 34.83
C GLU A 622 -14.74 6.50 33.67
N SER A 623 -13.47 6.11 33.75
CA SER A 623 -12.83 5.25 32.77
C SER A 623 -13.47 3.86 32.73
N ARG A 624 -13.79 3.25 33.89
CA ARG A 624 -14.50 1.95 33.93
C ARG A 624 -15.88 2.04 33.29
N LYS A 625 -16.61 3.15 33.56
CA LYS A 625 -17.89 3.39 32.90
C LYS A 625 -17.75 3.47 31.39
N LYS A 626 -16.80 4.25 30.89
CA LYS A 626 -16.51 4.35 29.44
C LYS A 626 -16.09 3.02 28.82
N ILE A 627 -15.28 2.21 29.52
CA ILE A 627 -14.89 0.89 29.02
C ILE A 627 -16.12 -0.02 28.88
N LEU A 628 -17.07 0.03 29.81
CA LEU A 628 -18.33 -0.72 29.68
C LEU A 628 -19.17 -0.22 28.51
N GLU A 629 -19.29 1.11 28.35
CA GLU A 629 -20.06 1.73 27.29
C GLU A 629 -19.49 1.36 25.90
N ILE A 630 -18.17 1.40 25.72
CA ILE A 630 -17.50 0.99 24.49
C ILE A 630 -17.74 -0.50 24.19
N ASN A 631 -17.53 -1.39 25.18
CA ASN A 631 -17.72 -2.83 24.96
C ASN A 631 -19.18 -3.22 24.67
N CYS A 632 -20.14 -2.41 25.10
CA CYS A 632 -21.56 -2.60 24.81
C CYS A 632 -22.01 -1.85 23.53
N GLY A 633 -21.17 -1.01 22.91
CA GLY A 633 -21.52 -0.18 21.77
C GLY A 633 -22.31 1.08 22.12
N ALA A 634 -22.37 1.46 23.39
CA ALA A 634 -23.14 2.62 23.85
C ALA A 634 -22.56 3.95 23.37
N ASP A 635 -21.25 4.07 23.31
CA ASP A 635 -20.57 5.30 22.83
C ASP A 635 -20.86 5.57 21.35
N ALA A 636 -20.80 4.56 20.49
CA ALA A 636 -21.16 4.68 19.08
C ALA A 636 -22.61 5.12 18.88
N MET A 637 -23.51 4.64 19.73
CA MET A 637 -24.91 5.06 19.72
C MET A 637 -25.09 6.52 20.13
N TYR A 638 -24.33 7.02 21.11
CA TYR A 638 -24.37 8.42 21.48
C TYR A 638 -23.91 9.34 20.35
N GLU A 639 -22.82 8.99 19.66
CA GLU A 639 -22.34 9.75 18.50
C GLU A 639 -23.37 9.80 17.37
N ILE A 640 -23.96 8.64 17.03
CA ILE A 640 -25.05 8.54 16.04
C ILE A 640 -26.22 9.41 16.48
N GLN A 641 -26.67 9.32 17.72
CA GLN A 641 -27.78 10.09 18.22
C GLN A 641 -27.51 11.63 18.18
N GLU A 642 -26.29 12.08 18.47
CA GLU A 642 -25.90 13.48 18.34
C GLU A 642 -25.89 13.95 16.88
N GLU A 643 -25.38 13.14 15.96
CA GLU A 643 -25.38 13.46 14.54
C GLU A 643 -26.81 13.60 13.99
N TYR A 644 -27.66 12.66 14.34
CA TYR A 644 -29.06 12.71 13.91
C TYR A 644 -29.84 13.86 14.59
N ARG A 645 -29.53 14.21 15.84
CA ARG A 645 -30.06 15.42 16.51
C ARG A 645 -29.65 16.72 15.81
N LYS A 646 -28.44 16.80 15.27
CA LYS A 646 -27.98 17.93 14.46
C LYS A 646 -28.80 18.03 13.18
N LYS A 647 -28.98 16.92 12.45
CA LYS A 647 -29.82 16.85 11.24
C LYS A 647 -31.30 17.16 11.53
N GLU A 648 -31.82 16.68 12.65
CA GLU A 648 -33.18 16.99 13.12
C GLU A 648 -33.35 18.50 13.40
N LYS A 649 -32.38 19.15 14.05
CA LYS A 649 -32.37 20.60 14.28
C LYS A 649 -32.30 21.40 12.98
N GLU A 650 -31.59 20.91 11.98
CA GLU A 650 -31.53 21.53 10.65
C GLU A 650 -32.88 21.48 9.93
N ILE A 651 -33.62 20.37 10.04
CA ILE A 651 -34.98 20.23 9.49
C ILE A 651 -35.99 21.09 10.26
N LEU A 652 -35.92 21.08 11.60
CA LEU A 652 -36.79 21.88 12.45
C LEU A 652 -36.56 23.40 12.30
N GLY A 653 -35.29 23.83 12.10
CA GLY A 653 -34.93 25.24 12.09
C GLY A 653 -35.39 25.98 13.37
N SER A 654 -36.15 27.04 13.21
CA SER A 654 -36.78 27.80 14.33
C SER A 654 -38.24 27.42 14.55
N LYS A 655 -38.80 26.42 13.88
CA LYS A 655 -40.20 25.99 13.90
C LYS A 655 -40.40 24.84 14.89
N THR A 656 -41.60 24.77 15.43
CA THR A 656 -42.04 23.63 16.25
C THR A 656 -42.62 22.52 15.36
N GLU A 657 -42.55 21.25 15.78
CA GLU A 657 -43.06 20.09 15.01
C GLU A 657 -44.52 20.27 14.49
N LYS A 658 -45.33 21.07 15.17
CA LYS A 658 -46.72 21.34 14.76
C LYS A 658 -46.83 22.30 13.57
N GLU A 659 -45.79 23.08 13.31
CA GLU A 659 -45.74 24.11 12.25
C GLU A 659 -45.00 23.64 10.99
N LEU A 660 -44.56 22.39 10.98
CA LEU A 660 -43.85 21.81 9.85
C LEU A 660 -44.79 21.43 8.67
N SER A 661 -44.28 21.57 7.47
CA SER A 661 -45.00 21.10 6.25
C SER A 661 -45.16 19.58 6.27
N SER A 662 -46.13 19.06 5.50
CA SER A 662 -46.33 17.61 5.40
C SER A 662 -45.11 16.86 4.86
N SER A 663 -44.32 17.50 3.98
CA SER A 663 -43.06 16.96 3.45
C SER A 663 -41.98 16.89 4.53
N ASP A 664 -41.85 17.89 5.37
CA ASP A 664 -40.84 17.97 6.44
C ASP A 664 -41.16 16.96 7.58
N LYS A 665 -42.44 16.71 7.84
CA LYS A 665 -42.88 15.68 8.80
C LYS A 665 -42.49 14.28 8.35
N ILE A 666 -42.69 13.95 7.06
CA ILE A 666 -42.28 12.66 6.48
C ILE A 666 -40.75 12.51 6.50
N ALA A 667 -40.01 13.59 6.21
CA ALA A 667 -38.55 13.58 6.28
C ALA A 667 -38.04 13.35 7.69
N LEU A 668 -38.71 13.94 8.69
CA LEU A 668 -38.37 13.81 10.11
C LEU A 668 -38.67 12.41 10.66
N GLU A 669 -39.77 11.82 10.24
CA GLU A 669 -40.17 10.46 10.60
C GLU A 669 -39.17 9.43 9.99
N LYS A 670 -38.82 9.59 8.74
CA LYS A 670 -37.80 8.78 8.07
C LYS A 670 -36.42 8.94 8.71
N LEU A 671 -36.03 10.16 9.10
CA LEU A 671 -34.76 10.41 9.78
C LEU A 671 -34.71 9.69 11.14
N ARG A 672 -35.84 9.65 11.88
CA ARG A 672 -35.93 8.93 13.16
C ARG A 672 -35.84 7.41 12.97
N GLU A 673 -36.52 6.85 11.96
CA GLU A 673 -36.40 5.43 11.61
C GLU A 673 -34.95 5.06 11.18
N ASP A 674 -34.30 5.89 10.38
CA ASP A 674 -32.93 5.69 9.98
C ASP A 674 -31.96 5.79 11.18
N CYS A 675 -32.24 6.69 12.14
CA CYS A 675 -31.51 6.79 13.40
C CYS A 675 -31.66 5.52 14.25
N GLU A 676 -32.85 5.01 14.41
CA GLU A 676 -33.12 3.79 15.19
C GLU A 676 -32.39 2.59 14.59
N LYS A 677 -32.44 2.42 13.26
CA LYS A 677 -31.72 1.35 12.55
C LYS A 677 -30.19 1.48 12.71
N ALA A 678 -29.67 2.70 12.54
CA ALA A 678 -28.23 2.93 12.71
C ALA A 678 -27.77 2.68 14.17
N MET A 679 -28.63 3.00 15.15
CA MET A 679 -28.35 2.70 16.57
C MET A 679 -28.43 1.20 16.90
N GLU A 680 -29.31 0.45 16.22
CA GLU A 680 -29.37 -1.01 16.35
C GLU A 680 -28.16 -1.70 15.72
N GLU A 681 -27.71 -1.25 14.55
CA GLU A 681 -26.51 -1.76 13.87
C GLU A 681 -25.22 -1.44 14.64
N ALA A 682 -25.13 -0.29 15.34
CA ALA A 682 -23.98 0.10 16.14
C ALA A 682 -23.89 -0.62 17.50
N MET A 683 -24.95 -1.28 17.91
CA MET A 683 -25.01 -1.95 19.22
C MET A 683 -24.25 -3.29 19.17
N VAL A 684 -23.15 -3.37 19.93
CA VAL A 684 -22.32 -4.59 20.04
C VAL A 684 -23.00 -5.65 20.91
N ILE A 685 -23.63 -5.22 22.02
CA ILE A 685 -24.35 -6.10 22.96
C ILE A 685 -25.74 -5.54 23.17
N PRO A 686 -26.83 -6.29 22.87
CA PRO A 686 -28.18 -5.85 23.11
C PRO A 686 -28.50 -5.82 24.64
N TYR A 687 -28.70 -4.62 25.20
CA TYR A 687 -28.98 -4.43 26.61
C TYR A 687 -30.25 -3.58 26.82
N GLU A 688 -30.84 -3.66 28.01
CA GLU A 688 -32.06 -2.89 28.35
C GLU A 688 -31.74 -1.41 28.61
N LYS A 689 -32.29 -0.52 27.78
CA LYS A 689 -31.99 0.91 27.75
C LYS A 689 -33.04 1.80 28.42
N ASP A 690 -34.25 1.26 28.66
CA ASP A 690 -35.34 2.08 29.22
C ASP A 690 -35.09 2.38 30.71
N PRO A 691 -34.87 3.65 31.12
CA PRO A 691 -34.63 4.01 32.50
C PRO A 691 -35.82 3.65 33.44
N ASN A 692 -37.03 3.46 32.92
CA ASN A 692 -38.21 3.08 33.66
C ASN A 692 -38.38 1.56 33.82
N SER A 693 -37.56 0.76 33.10
CA SER A 693 -37.55 -0.68 33.22
C SER A 693 -36.84 -1.13 34.50
N PRO A 694 -37.37 -2.13 35.22
CA PRO A 694 -36.69 -2.70 36.38
C PRO A 694 -35.34 -3.36 35.99
N ASP A 695 -35.18 -3.70 34.72
CA ASP A 695 -34.00 -4.39 34.16
C ASP A 695 -32.97 -3.41 33.51
N TYR A 696 -33.20 -2.11 33.65
CA TYR A 696 -32.35 -1.04 33.11
C TYR A 696 -30.88 -1.18 33.51
N VAL A 697 -29.99 -1.17 32.54
CA VAL A 697 -28.54 -1.27 32.78
C VAL A 697 -27.93 0.09 33.11
N ASN A 698 -27.52 0.27 34.36
CA ASN A 698 -26.83 1.45 34.84
C ASN A 698 -25.32 1.23 34.91
N PHE A 699 -24.59 1.68 33.87
CA PHE A 699 -23.12 1.55 33.83
C PHE A 699 -22.40 2.35 34.93
N GLY A 700 -23.03 3.43 35.44
CA GLY A 700 -22.46 4.19 36.57
C GLY A 700 -22.41 3.37 37.87
N LYS A 701 -23.48 2.62 38.17
CA LYS A 701 -23.53 1.70 39.34
C LYS A 701 -22.56 0.55 39.16
N LEU A 702 -22.50 -0.04 37.97
CA LEU A 702 -21.54 -1.12 37.67
C LEU A 702 -20.10 -0.64 37.81
N ALA A 703 -19.81 0.59 37.43
CA ALA A 703 -18.47 1.18 37.59
C ALA A 703 -18.12 1.41 39.09
N GLU A 704 -19.10 1.69 39.98
CA GLU A 704 -18.87 1.73 41.41
C GLU A 704 -18.55 0.34 41.97
N ASP A 705 -19.32 -0.66 41.61
CA ASP A 705 -19.18 -2.04 42.07
C ASP A 705 -17.90 -2.73 41.61
N THR A 706 -17.23 -2.21 40.57
CA THR A 706 -16.04 -2.78 39.97
C THR A 706 -14.74 -2.08 40.38
N ASP A 707 -14.66 -1.56 41.59
CA ASP A 707 -13.44 -0.91 42.08
C ASP A 707 -12.20 -1.82 41.99
N LYS A 708 -11.05 -1.23 41.62
CA LYS A 708 -9.76 -1.90 41.38
C LYS A 708 -9.74 -2.96 40.25
N PHE A 709 -10.74 -3.00 39.41
CA PHE A 709 -10.73 -3.85 38.22
C PHE A 709 -9.85 -3.23 37.15
N THR A 710 -9.16 -4.09 36.36
CA THR A 710 -8.41 -3.65 35.18
C THR A 710 -9.36 -3.48 33.99
N GLY A 711 -8.92 -2.83 32.93
CA GLY A 711 -9.72 -2.71 31.71
C GLY A 711 -10.15 -4.06 31.13
N ALA A 712 -9.26 -5.05 31.18
CA ALA A 712 -9.57 -6.42 30.75
C ALA A 712 -10.61 -7.11 31.66
N ASP A 713 -10.56 -6.89 32.99
CA ASP A 713 -11.58 -7.42 33.91
C ASP A 713 -12.96 -6.83 33.61
N VAL A 714 -13.01 -5.51 33.32
CA VAL A 714 -14.25 -4.80 32.99
C VAL A 714 -14.82 -5.27 31.63
N ALA A 715 -14.00 -5.47 30.62
CA ALA A 715 -14.42 -6.04 29.34
C ALA A 715 -14.92 -7.49 29.50
N ALA A 716 -14.28 -8.28 30.39
CA ALA A 716 -14.71 -9.64 30.68
C ALA A 716 -16.10 -9.69 31.33
N ILE A 717 -16.52 -8.68 32.09
CA ILE A 717 -17.87 -8.60 32.65
C ILE A 717 -18.91 -8.53 31.53
N ALA A 718 -18.70 -7.69 30.53
CA ALA A 718 -19.62 -7.55 29.40
C ALA A 718 -19.78 -8.89 28.65
N ASN A 719 -18.67 -9.56 28.32
CA ASN A 719 -18.69 -10.87 27.67
C ASN A 719 -19.33 -11.97 28.53
N THR A 720 -19.11 -11.96 29.86
CA THR A 720 -19.68 -12.94 30.77
C THR A 720 -21.20 -12.73 30.94
N ALA A 721 -21.68 -11.49 30.95
CA ALA A 721 -23.10 -11.17 31.01
C ALA A 721 -23.85 -11.70 29.75
N VAL A 722 -23.26 -11.55 28.57
CA VAL A 722 -23.78 -12.17 27.33
C VAL A 722 -23.82 -13.68 27.43
N SER A 723 -22.78 -14.31 27.98
CA SER A 723 -22.73 -15.77 28.18
C SER A 723 -23.86 -16.26 29.09
N PHE A 724 -24.23 -15.52 30.11
CA PHE A 724 -25.37 -15.88 30.97
C PHE A 724 -26.70 -15.84 30.19
N VAL A 725 -26.91 -14.82 29.36
CA VAL A 725 -28.12 -14.75 28.53
C VAL A 725 -28.18 -15.93 27.55
N ILE A 726 -27.03 -16.27 26.93
CA ILE A 726 -26.92 -17.44 26.03
C ILE A 726 -27.28 -18.73 26.79
N HIS A 727 -26.75 -18.94 28.00
CA HIS A 727 -27.07 -20.10 28.82
C HIS A 727 -28.53 -20.17 29.20
N GLU A 728 -29.15 -19.06 29.63
CA GLU A 728 -30.59 -19.03 29.92
C GLU A 728 -31.47 -19.40 28.71
N HIS A 729 -31.06 -18.95 27.50
CA HIS A 729 -31.77 -19.31 26.27
C HIS A 729 -31.56 -20.77 25.90
N LEU A 730 -30.35 -21.31 26.02
CA LEU A 730 -30.06 -22.70 25.73
C LEU A 730 -30.77 -23.66 26.70
N ASP A 731 -30.83 -23.32 28.00
CA ASP A 731 -31.51 -24.11 29.02
C ASP A 731 -33.04 -24.14 28.80
N LYS A 732 -33.63 -23.05 28.31
CA LYS A 732 -35.06 -22.99 27.95
C LYS A 732 -35.42 -23.97 26.81
N TYR A 733 -34.52 -24.26 25.92
CA TYR A 733 -34.70 -25.11 24.74
C TYR A 733 -34.13 -26.53 24.89
N SER A 734 -33.72 -26.93 26.12
CA SER A 734 -33.25 -28.28 26.45
C SER A 734 -32.15 -28.85 25.54
N MET A 735 -31.24 -28.04 25.05
CA MET A 735 -30.12 -28.47 24.18
C MET A 735 -29.03 -29.26 24.93
N THR A 736 -29.18 -29.57 26.21
CA THR A 736 -28.19 -30.26 27.03
C THR A 736 -28.09 -31.79 26.79
N GLY A 737 -28.68 -32.33 25.69
CA GLY A 737 -28.82 -33.78 25.50
C GLY A 737 -28.55 -34.36 24.13
N ILE A 738 -28.05 -33.61 23.15
CA ILE A 738 -27.79 -34.14 21.80
C ILE A 738 -26.33 -34.60 21.65
N HIS A 739 -26.00 -35.74 22.27
CA HIS A 739 -24.90 -36.56 21.83
C HIS A 739 -25.39 -37.58 20.81
N ALA A 740 -24.91 -37.51 19.58
CA ALA A 740 -25.16 -38.50 18.54
C ALA A 740 -24.87 -39.91 19.10
N LYS A 741 -25.90 -40.80 19.08
CA LYS A 741 -25.70 -42.20 19.37
C LYS A 741 -24.82 -42.82 18.29
N LYS A 742 -23.84 -43.58 18.68
CA LYS A 742 -22.81 -44.19 17.82
C LYS A 742 -23.27 -45.23 16.80
N ASP A 743 -24.59 -45.54 16.72
CA ASP A 743 -25.18 -46.60 15.89
C ASP A 743 -26.53 -46.16 15.21
N SER A 744 -26.55 -44.96 14.57
CA SER A 744 -27.73 -44.49 13.82
C SER A 744 -27.63 -44.80 12.31
N THR A 745 -28.78 -45.01 11.64
CA THR A 745 -28.84 -45.20 10.19
C THR A 745 -28.79 -43.83 9.45
N PRO A 746 -28.37 -43.77 8.16
CA PRO A 746 -28.30 -42.51 7.41
C PRO A 746 -29.58 -41.75 7.22
N GLU A 747 -30.75 -42.41 7.40
CA GLU A 747 -32.08 -41.78 7.35
C GLU A 747 -32.45 -41.14 8.70
N GLU A 748 -32.10 -41.80 9.80
CA GLU A 748 -32.30 -41.26 11.17
C GLU A 748 -31.41 -40.05 11.43
N ASP A 749 -30.22 -40.02 10.86
CA ASP A 749 -29.32 -38.87 10.93
C ASP A 749 -29.86 -37.64 10.19
N ARG A 750 -30.43 -37.80 8.99
CA ARG A 750 -31.10 -36.74 8.23
C ARG A 750 -32.33 -36.17 8.91
N GLU A 751 -33.16 -37.04 9.55
CA GLU A 751 -34.32 -36.59 10.33
C GLU A 751 -33.93 -35.90 11.64
N ALA A 752 -32.81 -36.33 12.24
CA ALA A 752 -32.24 -35.66 13.41
C ALA A 752 -31.66 -34.27 13.04
N GLU A 753 -30.91 -34.16 11.94
CA GLU A 753 -30.41 -32.90 11.40
C GLU A 753 -31.55 -31.93 11.06
N ALA A 754 -32.61 -32.37 10.37
CA ALA A 754 -33.75 -31.54 10.01
C ALA A 754 -34.58 -31.07 11.23
N LYS A 755 -34.61 -31.87 12.33
CA LYS A 755 -35.17 -31.43 13.60
C LYS A 755 -34.27 -30.42 14.33
N GLN A 756 -32.97 -30.65 14.29
CA GLN A 756 -31.96 -29.76 14.86
C GLN A 756 -31.97 -28.39 14.17
N ASP A 757 -32.06 -28.35 12.85
CA ASP A 757 -32.16 -27.09 12.09
C ASP A 757 -33.43 -26.30 12.43
N LYS A 758 -34.56 -27.00 12.63
CA LYS A 758 -35.79 -26.33 13.07
C LYS A 758 -35.74 -25.82 14.50
N GLU A 759 -35.01 -26.48 15.40
CA GLU A 759 -34.79 -26.03 16.76
C GLU A 759 -33.78 -24.86 16.79
N ILE A 760 -32.71 -24.90 16.00
CA ILE A 760 -31.76 -23.81 15.82
C ILE A 760 -32.51 -22.58 15.31
N ALA A 761 -33.33 -22.70 14.27
CA ALA A 761 -34.10 -21.59 13.74
C ALA A 761 -35.12 -20.98 14.74
N LYS A 762 -35.62 -21.77 15.69
CA LYS A 762 -36.44 -21.26 16.81
C LYS A 762 -35.62 -20.50 17.84
N ILE A 763 -34.41 -20.99 18.14
CA ILE A 763 -33.49 -20.35 19.06
C ILE A 763 -33.01 -19.02 18.46
N GLU A 764 -32.66 -19.01 17.19
CA GLU A 764 -32.27 -17.80 16.46
C GLU A 764 -33.36 -16.73 16.50
N LYS A 765 -34.63 -17.09 16.21
CA LYS A 765 -35.76 -16.16 16.33
C LYS A 765 -36.01 -15.69 17.76
N SER A 766 -35.74 -16.51 18.76
CA SER A 766 -35.89 -16.07 20.16
C SER A 766 -34.72 -15.20 20.61
N ALA A 767 -33.54 -15.39 20.01
CA ALA A 767 -32.34 -14.59 20.29
C ALA A 767 -32.44 -13.16 19.71
N GLU A 768 -33.20 -12.94 18.63
CA GLU A 768 -33.46 -11.59 18.08
C GLU A 768 -34.06 -10.60 19.10
N ASN A 769 -34.77 -11.10 20.12
CA ASN A 769 -35.39 -10.30 21.19
C ASN A 769 -34.65 -10.40 22.54
N ALA A 770 -33.52 -11.10 22.59
CA ALA A 770 -32.81 -11.28 23.85
C ALA A 770 -32.03 -10.01 24.23
N LYS A 771 -32.25 -9.52 25.45
CA LYS A 771 -31.54 -8.37 25.99
C LYS A 771 -30.81 -8.72 27.27
N VAL A 772 -29.59 -8.17 27.42
CA VAL A 772 -28.83 -8.30 28.67
C VAL A 772 -29.39 -7.34 29.70
N THR A 773 -29.71 -7.83 30.89
CA THR A 773 -30.27 -7.06 31.99
C THR A 773 -29.22 -6.70 33.03
N MET A 774 -29.52 -5.74 33.91
CA MET A 774 -28.65 -5.35 35.02
C MET A 774 -28.24 -6.56 35.90
N LYS A 775 -29.13 -7.49 36.12
CA LYS A 775 -28.88 -8.70 36.92
C LYS A 775 -27.74 -9.55 36.29
N HIS A 776 -27.78 -9.73 34.98
CA HIS A 776 -26.71 -10.48 34.28
C HIS A 776 -25.34 -9.80 34.46
N PHE A 777 -25.29 -8.48 34.42
CA PHE A 777 -24.05 -7.72 34.66
C PHE A 777 -23.56 -7.82 36.11
N GLU A 778 -24.47 -7.77 37.09
CA GLU A 778 -24.13 -7.93 38.51
C GLU A 778 -23.61 -9.35 38.81
N ASP A 779 -24.24 -10.37 38.25
CA ASP A 779 -23.83 -11.76 38.42
C ASP A 779 -22.48 -12.03 37.69
N ALA A 780 -22.28 -11.41 36.50
CA ALA A 780 -21.03 -11.45 35.80
C ALA A 780 -19.90 -10.78 36.61
N ALA A 781 -20.15 -9.62 37.20
CA ALA A 781 -19.18 -8.91 38.02
C ALA A 781 -18.77 -9.75 39.27
N LYS A 782 -19.71 -10.47 39.90
CA LYS A 782 -19.42 -11.40 41.00
C LYS A 782 -18.51 -12.54 40.54
N LYS A 783 -18.84 -13.19 39.41
CA LYS A 783 -18.08 -14.30 38.85
C LYS A 783 -16.65 -13.87 38.47
N VAL A 784 -16.48 -12.71 37.83
CA VAL A 784 -15.15 -12.17 37.48
C VAL A 784 -14.36 -11.85 38.77
N ARG A 785 -15.00 -11.33 39.83
CA ARG A 785 -14.36 -11.06 41.12
C ARG A 785 -13.88 -12.36 41.75
N GLU A 786 -14.70 -13.40 41.84
CA GLU A 786 -14.33 -14.72 42.38
C GLU A 786 -13.13 -15.32 41.60
N GLN A 787 -13.14 -15.24 40.29
CA GLN A 787 -12.01 -15.70 39.46
C GLN A 787 -10.72 -14.91 39.74
N LYS A 788 -10.82 -13.61 40.01
CA LYS A 788 -9.68 -12.75 40.35
C LYS A 788 -9.11 -13.14 41.72
N ASP A 789 -9.96 -13.35 42.71
CA ASP A 789 -9.57 -13.74 44.08
C ASP A 789 -8.91 -15.11 44.08
N LEU A 790 -9.42 -16.08 43.31
CA LEU A 790 -8.80 -17.40 43.11
C LEU A 790 -7.40 -17.29 42.47
N LYS A 791 -7.20 -16.43 41.48
CA LYS A 791 -5.87 -16.20 40.88
C LYS A 791 -4.88 -15.56 41.84
N ILE A 792 -5.37 -14.67 42.72
CA ILE A 792 -4.53 -14.03 43.76
C ILE A 792 -4.13 -15.06 44.82
N SER A 793 -5.06 -15.90 45.31
CA SER A 793 -4.73 -16.93 46.32
C SER A 793 -3.75 -17.98 45.80
N GLN A 794 -3.88 -18.45 44.56
CA GLN A 794 -2.92 -19.33 43.90
C GLN A 794 -1.53 -18.70 43.74
N LYS A 795 -1.43 -17.41 43.44
CA LYS A 795 -0.16 -16.67 43.36
C LYS A 795 0.51 -16.57 44.74
N VAL A 796 -0.26 -16.35 45.79
CA VAL A 796 0.25 -16.29 47.18
C VAL A 796 0.75 -17.66 47.63
N GLU A 797 0.02 -18.73 47.37
CA GLU A 797 0.47 -20.08 47.66
C GLU A 797 1.76 -20.45 46.92
N LEU A 798 1.86 -20.17 45.59
CA LEU A 798 3.07 -20.40 44.79
C LEU A 798 4.27 -19.55 45.25
N SER A 799 4.05 -18.35 45.83
CA SER A 799 5.11 -17.52 46.39
C SER A 799 5.59 -17.98 47.76
N ALA A 800 4.74 -18.66 48.52
CA ALA A 800 5.10 -19.26 49.81
C ALA A 800 5.89 -20.58 49.68
N PHE A 801 5.85 -21.21 48.49
CA PHE A 801 6.65 -22.39 48.17
C PHE A 801 7.99 -22.08 47.46
N ARG A 802 8.28 -20.81 47.17
CA ARG A 802 9.62 -20.31 46.75
C ARG A 802 10.36 -19.63 47.89
#